data_74c726ed4588708be0b07fb897ae0b90
#
_entry.id   74c726ed4588708be0b07fb897ae0b90
#
_cell.length_a   1.000
_cell.length_b   1.000
_cell.length_c   1.000
_cell.angle_alpha   90.00
_cell.angle_beta   90.00
_cell.angle_gamma   90.00
#
_symmetry.space_group_name_H-M   'P 1'
#
loop_
_entity.id
_entity.type
_entity.pdbx_description
1 polymer ?
#
loop_
_entity_poly.entity_id
_entity_poly.type
_entity_poly.pdbx_seq_one_letter_code
_entity_poly.pdbx_strand_id
1 'polypeptide(L)'
;MALRLIPLALALCYCAKALAAAPSLEDVQQLLDLSLEELIATPVVTASRQSETRDQTPAHVMVFTREQIRQRRYQNLADLLEDLPGVNFQRGTKSSQFNQFTVQGYLGPNKLVLMLDGIRIGQPSGGNIPVAENLALYHAKQVEVVFGPAAALYGADAVAGVVNIITDNATSATANGASGSFSVGLGRFGSRDTSFFTSAKISERLGISVGGHSQRSDRAPLDEFYPDDFQKVDGQFNGRTVLPAATREAYTGGIRSSSVFARLDLGEPLTAGFYRHRFNSLTSTGDPYAMARYDRAAQWQTTNDTVYARYRHRLGENLHGKLTLDHAQMQVDPRAYYSNAYNDFGRGYSYVQGKRTGIEESLHWQVNERHQVQGGLGWQEYTAIEAASMPQPYNTDLSPTDQGMVYPNTPGFRLDTPHTRFHNLSAYVQWQAQWSEQLSSVAGVRLDRHSVYGSSVNPRLGVVFAPSKNHVFKALYGQAFRAPSPEESLSTIGHFDGRQDADGRYIGTNFRVGNEHLEPETVRSLSLTWDWRPAQHLNFSTNLYHSRISHLVVNMPTADVITPQMWLQKPETKGNAGYQFQRGLDISAQWRFRWGRNWTGDLWGSASWIHGRINTGNGIEWQIPYVASRQLKLGTTLRWRDQWSITPKLRWSSSTTNGRTKAPANPLLPAAHCSSTPSAPTRCSTPGAAVLDLHLGWHQLLDGKATLWLDVTNVLDKRYYAAGGGGSMT
;
A
#
# COMPACT_ATOMS: atom_id res chain seq x y z
N MET A 1 35.78 9.35 9.74
CA MET A 1 35.11 8.30 10.53
C MET A 1 34.54 8.84 11.85
N ALA A 2 35.09 9.85 12.47
CA ALA A 2 34.64 10.42 13.75
C ALA A 2 33.33 11.25 13.69
N LEU A 3 33.01 11.89 12.57
CA LEU A 3 31.75 12.69 12.43
C LEU A 3 30.47 11.86 12.26
N ARG A 4 30.55 10.57 12.04
CA ARG A 4 29.37 9.66 11.90
C ARG A 4 28.86 9.06 13.21
N LEU A 5 29.60 9.22 14.30
CA LEU A 5 29.25 8.62 15.61
C LEU A 5 28.57 9.62 16.58
N ILE A 6 28.69 10.91 16.34
CA ILE A 6 28.12 11.95 17.21
C ILE A 6 26.57 11.91 17.24
N PRO A 7 25.84 11.76 16.11
CA PRO A 7 24.39 11.67 16.18
C PRO A 7 23.89 10.36 16.82
N LEU A 8 24.66 9.28 16.72
CA LEU A 8 24.31 7.99 17.34
C LEU A 8 24.52 8.03 18.86
N ALA A 9 25.58 8.68 19.35
CA ALA A 9 25.84 8.85 20.78
C ALA A 9 24.84 9.80 21.44
N LEU A 10 24.45 10.90 20.77
CA LEU A 10 23.38 11.78 21.23
C LEU A 10 22.02 11.09 21.25
N ALA A 11 21.68 10.28 20.22
CA ALA A 11 20.47 9.48 20.21
C ALA A 11 20.46 8.44 21.33
N LEU A 12 21.57 7.76 21.60
CA LEU A 12 21.71 6.80 22.69
C LEU A 12 21.62 7.45 24.08
N CYS A 13 22.20 8.64 24.27
CA CYS A 13 22.07 9.39 25.53
C CYS A 13 20.65 9.91 25.78
N TYR A 14 19.93 10.32 24.71
CA TYR A 14 18.52 10.71 24.81
C TYR A 14 17.61 9.49 25.00
N CYS A 15 17.90 8.35 24.37
CA CYS A 15 17.19 7.09 24.63
C CYS A 15 17.36 6.64 26.11
N ALA A 16 18.53 6.81 26.69
CA ALA A 16 18.75 6.49 28.11
C ALA A 16 17.95 7.41 29.04
N LYS A 17 17.81 8.70 28.72
CA LYS A 17 16.96 9.63 29.50
C LYS A 17 15.45 9.38 29.20
N ALA A 18 15.08 9.00 28.00
CA ALA A 18 13.70 8.65 27.65
C ALA A 18 13.23 7.34 28.31
N LEU A 19 14.12 6.38 28.51
CA LEU A 19 13.86 5.17 29.29
C LEU A 19 13.63 5.48 30.79
N ALA A 20 14.19 6.58 31.30
CA ALA A 20 13.96 7.04 32.68
C ALA A 20 12.64 7.83 32.84
N ALA A 21 12.05 8.32 31.73
CA ALA A 21 10.80 9.08 31.69
C ALA A 21 9.67 8.29 31.01
N ALA A 22 9.65 6.95 31.19
CA ALA A 22 8.51 6.15 30.70
C ALA A 22 7.22 6.63 31.38
N PRO A 23 6.07 6.68 30.64
CA PRO A 23 4.80 7.11 31.20
C PRO A 23 4.46 6.27 32.43
N SER A 24 3.89 6.93 33.44
CA SER A 24 3.47 6.25 34.67
C SER A 24 2.38 5.21 34.37
N LEU A 25 2.22 4.23 35.24
CA LEU A 25 1.10 3.27 35.15
C LEU A 25 -0.27 3.97 35.07
N GLU A 26 -0.39 5.16 35.68
CA GLU A 26 -1.61 5.98 35.61
C GLU A 26 -1.85 6.57 34.21
N ASP A 27 -0.80 7.01 33.51
CA ASP A 27 -0.93 7.51 32.11
C ASP A 27 -1.31 6.37 31.15
N VAL A 28 -0.76 5.17 31.38
CA VAL A 28 -1.11 3.97 30.61
C VAL A 28 -2.51 3.48 30.94
N GLN A 29 -2.93 3.55 32.20
CA GLN A 29 -4.30 3.21 32.62
C GLN A 29 -5.31 4.20 32.07
N GLN A 30 -5.04 5.51 32.06
CA GLN A 30 -5.92 6.50 31.44
C GLN A 30 -6.10 6.26 29.93
N LEU A 31 -5.05 5.85 29.21
CA LEU A 31 -5.14 5.49 27.78
C LEU A 31 -5.88 4.16 27.54
N LEU A 32 -5.89 3.26 28.53
CA LEU A 32 -6.58 1.97 28.46
C LEU A 32 -8.08 2.07 28.80
N ASP A 33 -8.45 3.09 29.55
CA ASP A 33 -9.82 3.38 29.93
C ASP A 33 -10.56 4.28 28.92
N LEU A 34 -9.94 4.62 27.77
CA LEU A 34 -10.64 5.33 26.70
C LEU A 34 -11.94 4.61 26.38
N SER A 35 -13.06 5.24 26.69
CA SER A 35 -14.38 4.74 26.31
C SER A 35 -14.47 4.63 24.78
N LEU A 36 -15.40 3.83 24.27
CA LEU A 36 -15.67 3.79 22.83
C LEU A 36 -16.04 5.21 22.32
N GLU A 37 -16.63 6.04 23.16
CA GLU A 37 -16.95 7.43 22.88
C GLU A 37 -15.68 8.28 22.66
N GLU A 38 -14.64 8.09 23.45
CA GLU A 38 -13.34 8.77 23.27
C GLU A 38 -12.61 8.29 22.02
N LEU A 39 -12.72 7.00 21.65
CA LEU A 39 -12.20 6.50 20.36
C LEU A 39 -12.94 7.09 19.16
N ILE A 40 -14.24 7.29 19.27
CA ILE A 40 -15.07 7.92 18.23
C ILE A 40 -14.77 9.42 18.16
N ALA A 41 -14.49 10.04 19.30
CA ALA A 41 -14.05 11.42 19.40
C ALA A 41 -12.59 11.63 18.94
N THR A 42 -11.83 10.54 18.67
CA THR A 42 -10.47 10.66 18.11
C THR A 42 -10.52 11.50 16.83
N PRO A 43 -9.78 12.61 16.75
CA PRO A 43 -9.82 13.47 15.58
C PRO A 43 -9.37 12.74 14.32
N VAL A 44 -10.14 12.90 13.25
CA VAL A 44 -9.83 12.42 11.91
C VAL A 44 -9.44 13.60 11.06
N VAL A 45 -8.31 13.54 10.39
CA VAL A 45 -7.82 14.61 9.51
C VAL A 45 -7.91 14.25 8.05
N THR A 46 -7.79 12.97 7.72
CA THR A 46 -7.63 12.51 6.33
C THR A 46 -8.89 12.69 5.49
N ALA A 47 -10.07 12.60 6.05
CA ALA A 47 -11.29 12.62 5.24
C ALA A 47 -11.71 14.01 4.73
N SER A 48 -11.30 15.08 5.43
CA SER A 48 -11.63 16.47 5.07
C SER A 48 -10.41 17.39 5.02
N ARG A 49 -9.22 16.88 5.32
CA ARG A 49 -7.96 17.63 5.57
C ARG A 49 -8.03 18.56 6.79
N GLN A 50 -9.04 18.38 7.62
CA GLN A 50 -9.27 19.12 8.86
C GLN A 50 -9.53 18.15 10.01
N SER A 51 -9.29 18.61 11.23
CA SER A 51 -9.59 17.83 12.43
C SER A 51 -11.09 17.82 12.69
N GLU A 52 -11.72 16.69 12.43
CA GLU A 52 -13.16 16.46 12.63
C GLU A 52 -13.35 15.17 13.43
N THR A 53 -14.50 15.02 14.07
CA THR A 53 -14.86 13.72 14.64
C THR A 53 -15.28 12.76 13.53
N ARG A 54 -15.14 11.45 13.78
CA ARG A 54 -15.60 10.42 12.85
C ARG A 54 -17.05 10.61 12.43
N ASP A 55 -17.91 11.07 13.33
CA ASP A 55 -19.34 11.26 13.09
C ASP A 55 -19.66 12.42 12.17
N GLN A 56 -18.88 13.49 12.23
CA GLN A 56 -19.04 14.66 11.38
C GLN A 56 -18.49 14.43 9.97
N THR A 57 -17.61 13.44 9.82
CA THR A 57 -16.92 13.18 8.55
C THR A 57 -17.86 12.50 7.56
N PRO A 58 -18.14 13.07 6.39
CA PRO A 58 -19.00 12.48 5.36
C PRO A 58 -18.23 11.47 4.50
N ALA A 59 -17.66 10.45 5.15
CA ALA A 59 -16.94 9.35 4.53
C ALA A 59 -16.96 8.13 5.45
N HIS A 60 -16.80 6.94 4.87
CA HIS A 60 -16.50 5.74 5.64
C HIS A 60 -15.04 5.76 6.07
N VAL A 61 -14.78 5.95 7.36
CA VAL A 61 -13.42 6.09 7.92
C VAL A 61 -13.21 5.09 9.04
N MET A 62 -12.06 4.43 9.03
CA MET A 62 -11.56 3.64 10.15
C MET A 62 -10.30 4.30 10.73
N VAL A 63 -10.21 4.36 12.05
CA VAL A 63 -9.08 4.90 12.78
C VAL A 63 -8.53 3.82 13.69
N PHE A 64 -7.24 3.61 13.63
CA PHE A 64 -6.51 2.70 14.51
C PHE A 64 -5.55 3.51 15.37
N THR A 65 -5.82 3.58 16.64
CA THR A 65 -4.94 4.27 17.61
C THR A 65 -3.67 3.45 17.86
N ARG A 66 -2.63 4.09 18.41
CA ARG A 66 -1.39 3.41 18.83
C ARG A 66 -1.67 2.18 19.68
N GLU A 67 -2.60 2.31 20.62
CA GLU A 67 -2.94 1.20 21.52
C GLU A 67 -3.56 0.03 20.74
N GLN A 68 -4.50 0.28 19.84
CA GLN A 68 -5.06 -0.76 18.98
C GLN A 68 -4.00 -1.39 18.06
N ILE A 69 -3.09 -0.60 17.50
CA ILE A 69 -1.98 -1.09 16.68
C ILE A 69 -1.11 -2.05 17.49
N ARG A 70 -0.77 -1.68 18.73
CA ARG A 70 0.05 -2.52 19.63
C ARG A 70 -0.71 -3.78 20.08
N GLN A 71 -1.94 -3.65 20.53
CA GLN A 71 -2.76 -4.78 21.04
C GLN A 71 -3.08 -5.80 19.96
N ARG A 72 -3.42 -5.33 18.74
CA ARG A 72 -3.73 -6.18 17.60
C ARG A 72 -2.49 -6.68 16.87
N ARG A 73 -1.30 -6.28 17.36
CA ARG A 73 0.00 -6.68 16.82
C ARG A 73 0.19 -6.34 15.34
N TYR A 74 -0.24 -5.15 14.92
CA TYR A 74 0.07 -4.64 13.60
C TYR A 74 1.50 -4.07 13.59
N GLN A 75 2.47 -4.86 13.16
CA GLN A 75 3.87 -4.46 13.09
C GLN A 75 4.15 -3.55 11.90
N ASN A 76 3.40 -3.77 10.82
CA ASN A 76 3.51 -3.02 9.57
C ASN A 76 2.11 -2.75 8.97
N LEU A 77 2.08 -1.93 7.92
CA LEU A 77 0.82 -1.56 7.27
C LEU A 77 0.11 -2.76 6.63
N ALA A 78 0.85 -3.77 6.14
CA ALA A 78 0.24 -4.96 5.56
C ALA A 78 -0.60 -5.74 6.59
N ASP A 79 -0.13 -5.85 7.85
CA ASP A 79 -0.86 -6.49 8.95
C ASP A 79 -2.19 -5.77 9.23
N LEU A 80 -2.17 -4.44 9.20
CA LEU A 80 -3.37 -3.62 9.42
C LEU A 80 -4.34 -3.74 8.24
N LEU A 81 -3.86 -3.63 7.00
CA LEU A 81 -4.69 -3.72 5.80
C LEU A 81 -5.38 -5.08 5.69
N GLU A 82 -4.70 -6.15 6.10
CA GLU A 82 -5.24 -7.50 6.06
C GLU A 82 -6.48 -7.68 6.96
N ASP A 83 -6.60 -6.90 8.04
CA ASP A 83 -7.73 -6.95 8.97
C ASP A 83 -8.88 -5.99 8.59
N LEU A 84 -8.73 -5.15 7.55
CA LEU A 84 -9.77 -4.21 7.14
C LEU A 84 -10.95 -4.89 6.43
N PRO A 85 -12.20 -4.41 6.62
CA PRO A 85 -13.35 -4.88 5.85
C PRO A 85 -13.15 -4.59 4.35
N GLY A 86 -13.65 -5.48 3.50
CA GLY A 86 -13.57 -5.34 2.05
C GLY A 86 -12.17 -5.40 1.46
N VAL A 87 -11.13 -5.65 2.27
CA VAL A 87 -9.75 -5.82 1.82
C VAL A 87 -9.42 -7.31 1.72
N ASN A 88 -9.04 -7.76 0.53
CA ASN A 88 -8.48 -9.08 0.32
C ASN A 88 -6.97 -8.94 0.10
N PHE A 89 -6.20 -9.29 1.11
CA PHE A 89 -4.75 -9.17 1.12
C PHE A 89 -4.11 -10.54 0.87
N GLN A 90 -3.18 -10.62 -0.05
CA GLN A 90 -2.53 -11.86 -0.47
C GLN A 90 -1.03 -11.75 -0.25
N ARG A 91 -0.54 -12.39 0.82
CA ARG A 91 0.87 -12.41 1.19
C ARG A 91 1.66 -13.36 0.31
N GLY A 92 2.94 -13.10 0.17
CA GLY A 92 3.88 -14.00 -0.50
C GLY A 92 3.66 -14.18 -2.00
N THR A 93 2.80 -13.35 -2.59
CA THR A 93 2.59 -13.39 -4.03
C THR A 93 3.78 -12.82 -4.77
N LYS A 94 4.20 -13.49 -5.79
CA LYS A 94 5.25 -13.12 -6.75
C LYS A 94 6.43 -12.36 -6.19
N SER A 95 7.53 -12.97 -6.46
CA SER A 95 8.84 -12.38 -6.54
C SER A 95 8.82 -10.87 -6.38
N SER A 96 9.50 -10.40 -5.40
CA SER A 96 10.19 -9.14 -5.50
C SER A 96 9.40 -7.84 -5.33
N GLN A 97 8.19 -7.72 -5.80
CA GLN A 97 7.72 -6.36 -5.99
C GLN A 97 6.69 -5.91 -4.96
N PHE A 98 5.70 -6.72 -4.65
CA PHE A 98 4.62 -6.31 -3.73
C PHE A 98 3.66 -7.46 -3.43
N ASN A 99 3.02 -7.44 -2.27
CA ASN A 99 1.85 -8.24 -2.01
C ASN A 99 0.69 -7.74 -2.87
N GLN A 100 -0.08 -8.66 -3.43
CA GLN A 100 -1.32 -8.27 -4.11
C GLN A 100 -2.44 -8.10 -3.10
N PHE A 101 -3.21 -7.04 -3.27
CA PHE A 101 -4.42 -6.85 -2.48
C PHE A 101 -5.48 -6.10 -3.28
N THR A 102 -6.71 -6.25 -2.83
CA THR A 102 -7.84 -5.48 -3.34
C THR A 102 -8.52 -4.76 -2.19
N VAL A 103 -9.00 -3.55 -2.45
CA VAL A 103 -9.81 -2.77 -1.53
C VAL A 103 -11.17 -2.57 -2.15
N GLN A 104 -12.23 -3.13 -1.58
CA GLN A 104 -13.60 -3.04 -2.09
C GLN A 104 -13.71 -3.40 -3.59
N GLY A 105 -12.91 -4.36 -4.05
CA GLY A 105 -12.86 -4.79 -5.45
C GLY A 105 -11.88 -4.05 -6.35
N TYR A 106 -11.28 -2.97 -5.90
CA TYR A 106 -10.20 -2.28 -6.64
C TYR A 106 -8.88 -3.01 -6.46
N LEU A 107 -8.27 -3.42 -7.56
CA LEU A 107 -7.03 -4.18 -7.54
C LEU A 107 -5.80 -3.27 -7.57
N GLY A 108 -4.85 -3.57 -6.69
CA GLY A 108 -3.49 -3.05 -6.68
C GLY A 108 -3.25 -1.83 -5.81
N PRO A 109 -2.01 -1.64 -5.38
CA PRO A 109 -1.60 -0.52 -4.53
C PRO A 109 -1.65 0.84 -5.24
N ASN A 110 -1.62 0.88 -6.57
CA ASN A 110 -1.71 2.12 -7.37
C ASN A 110 -3.11 2.77 -7.39
N LYS A 111 -4.09 2.18 -6.72
CA LYS A 111 -5.44 2.75 -6.55
C LYS A 111 -5.70 3.23 -5.11
N LEU A 112 -4.67 3.18 -4.27
CA LEU A 112 -4.71 3.59 -2.86
C LEU A 112 -3.59 4.61 -2.60
N VAL A 113 -3.93 5.78 -2.09
CA VAL A 113 -2.93 6.78 -1.71
C VAL A 113 -2.41 6.45 -0.32
N LEU A 114 -1.08 6.26 -0.21
CA LEU A 114 -0.38 6.06 1.04
C LEU A 114 0.29 7.36 1.48
N MET A 115 0.08 7.75 2.73
CA MET A 115 0.62 8.99 3.29
C MET A 115 1.27 8.78 4.66
N LEU A 116 2.23 9.62 4.94
CA LEU A 116 2.80 9.84 6.28
C LEU A 116 2.62 11.33 6.63
N ASP A 117 1.91 11.61 7.73
CA ASP A 117 1.56 12.96 8.16
C ASP A 117 0.91 13.82 7.04
N GLY A 118 0.11 13.18 6.16
CA GLY A 118 -0.53 13.84 5.03
C GLY A 118 0.36 14.08 3.82
N ILE A 119 1.60 13.60 3.81
CA ILE A 119 2.53 13.63 2.67
C ILE A 119 2.55 12.26 1.98
N ARG A 120 2.39 12.23 0.67
CA ARG A 120 2.42 10.97 -0.09
C ARG A 120 3.78 10.29 0.00
N ILE A 121 3.78 9.01 0.34
CA ILE A 121 4.97 8.14 0.41
C ILE A 121 4.96 7.00 -0.62
N GLY A 122 3.97 7.00 -1.53
CA GLY A 122 3.89 6.09 -2.67
C GLY A 122 4.93 6.38 -3.74
N GLN A 123 4.91 5.61 -4.83
CA GLN A 123 5.77 5.88 -5.98
C GLN A 123 5.43 7.26 -6.56
N PRO A 124 6.40 8.17 -6.66
CA PRO A 124 6.14 9.55 -7.08
C PRO A 124 5.49 9.65 -8.44
N SER A 125 5.87 8.82 -9.40
CA SER A 125 5.36 8.81 -10.77
C SER A 125 4.04 8.02 -10.98
N GLY A 126 3.41 7.52 -9.91
CA GLY A 126 2.10 6.83 -10.00
C GLY A 126 2.18 5.31 -10.19
N GLY A 127 3.37 4.72 -10.15
CA GLY A 127 3.54 3.26 -10.21
C GLY A 127 3.27 2.56 -8.87
N ASN A 128 3.49 1.26 -8.84
CA ASN A 128 3.34 0.46 -7.64
C ASN A 128 4.56 0.56 -6.72
N ILE A 129 4.33 0.53 -5.41
CA ILE A 129 5.38 0.31 -4.41
C ILE A 129 5.12 -1.01 -3.68
N PRO A 130 6.16 -1.65 -3.13
CA PRO A 130 5.96 -2.75 -2.20
C PRO A 130 5.13 -2.31 -1.00
N VAL A 131 4.03 -3.05 -0.70
CA VAL A 131 3.29 -2.95 0.55
C VAL A 131 3.46 -4.30 1.25
N ALA A 132 4.49 -4.36 2.05
CA ALA A 132 4.92 -5.57 2.73
C ALA A 132 5.45 -5.18 4.13
N GLU A 133 6.51 -5.79 4.58
CA GLU A 133 7.15 -5.51 5.86
C GLU A 133 7.92 -4.17 5.88
N ASN A 134 7.99 -3.46 4.76
CA ASN A 134 8.73 -2.19 4.62
C ASN A 134 8.03 -0.97 5.22
N LEU A 135 6.73 -1.03 5.42
CA LEU A 135 5.94 0.07 5.98
C LEU A 135 5.61 -0.20 7.46
N ALA A 136 6.65 -0.22 8.29
CA ALA A 136 6.54 -0.48 9.72
C ALA A 136 5.82 0.65 10.47
N LEU A 137 5.01 0.29 11.49
CA LEU A 137 4.13 1.21 12.22
C LEU A 137 4.69 1.66 13.58
N TYR A 138 5.99 1.48 13.84
CA TYR A 138 6.65 1.80 15.13
C TYR A 138 6.52 3.26 15.56
N HIS A 139 6.35 4.17 14.62
CA HIS A 139 6.24 5.62 14.81
C HIS A 139 4.81 6.14 14.75
N ALA A 140 3.83 5.26 14.51
CA ALA A 140 2.45 5.66 14.34
C ALA A 140 1.79 6.05 15.68
N LYS A 141 1.22 7.24 15.75
CA LYS A 141 0.25 7.64 16.76
C LYS A 141 -1.13 7.08 16.44
N GLN A 142 -1.51 7.17 15.17
CA GLN A 142 -2.72 6.56 14.62
C GLN A 142 -2.56 6.30 13.13
N VAL A 143 -3.38 5.40 12.61
CA VAL A 143 -3.54 5.17 11.17
C VAL A 143 -4.99 5.43 10.81
N GLU A 144 -5.21 6.32 9.86
CA GLU A 144 -6.53 6.64 9.32
C GLU A 144 -6.69 6.00 7.94
N VAL A 145 -7.80 5.30 7.74
CA VAL A 145 -8.17 4.68 6.46
C VAL A 145 -9.49 5.26 6.01
N VAL A 146 -9.47 5.99 4.91
CA VAL A 146 -10.65 6.54 4.25
C VAL A 146 -10.96 5.68 3.05
N PHE A 147 -12.15 5.10 2.99
CA PHE A 147 -12.60 4.26 1.88
C PHE A 147 -13.33 5.06 0.81
N GLY A 148 -13.16 4.65 -0.43
CA GLY A 148 -13.82 5.23 -1.60
C GLY A 148 -13.08 6.43 -2.19
N PRO A 149 -13.66 7.07 -3.24
CA PRO A 149 -13.03 8.15 -3.99
C PRO A 149 -12.69 9.36 -3.14
N ALA A 150 -11.41 9.70 -3.07
CA ALA A 150 -10.90 10.86 -2.34
C ALA A 150 -10.11 11.84 -3.23
N ALA A 151 -10.23 11.71 -4.56
CA ALA A 151 -9.48 12.53 -5.52
C ALA A 151 -9.84 14.02 -5.44
N ALA A 152 -11.04 14.37 -5.04
CA ALA A 152 -11.43 15.77 -4.80
C ALA A 152 -10.54 16.51 -3.79
N LEU A 153 -9.86 15.79 -2.90
CA LEU A 153 -8.90 16.35 -1.94
C LEU A 153 -7.46 15.98 -2.27
N TYR A 154 -7.23 14.75 -2.72
CA TYR A 154 -5.89 14.18 -2.82
C TYR A 154 -5.39 14.01 -4.26
N GLY A 155 -6.22 14.29 -5.28
CA GLY A 155 -5.85 14.18 -6.70
C GLY A 155 -5.74 12.74 -7.18
N ALA A 156 -4.92 12.50 -8.18
CA ALA A 156 -4.77 11.20 -8.85
C ALA A 156 -4.54 10.03 -7.88
N ASP A 157 -5.00 8.84 -8.26
CA ASP A 157 -4.80 7.55 -7.59
C ASP A 157 -5.55 7.34 -6.27
N ALA A 158 -6.24 8.37 -5.75
CA ALA A 158 -7.12 8.25 -4.58
C ALA A 158 -8.48 7.63 -4.97
N VAL A 159 -8.44 6.45 -5.58
CA VAL A 159 -9.57 5.73 -6.15
C VAL A 159 -10.25 4.84 -5.12
N ALA A 160 -9.50 3.91 -4.54
CA ALA A 160 -9.97 2.97 -3.53
C ALA A 160 -10.01 3.59 -2.14
N GLY A 161 -9.26 4.67 -1.94
CA GLY A 161 -9.17 5.38 -0.69
C GLY A 161 -7.81 5.99 -0.41
N VAL A 162 -7.64 6.38 0.85
CA VAL A 162 -6.41 6.96 1.38
C VAL A 162 -6.07 6.30 2.71
N VAL A 163 -4.82 5.93 2.89
CA VAL A 163 -4.25 5.51 4.17
C VAL A 163 -3.24 6.55 4.62
N ASN A 164 -3.44 7.11 5.80
CA ASN A 164 -2.55 8.11 6.36
C ASN A 164 -1.99 7.62 7.71
N ILE A 165 -0.70 7.40 7.77
CA ILE A 165 0.02 7.11 9.00
C ILE A 165 0.34 8.45 9.65
N ILE A 166 -0.28 8.74 10.78
CA ILE A 166 -0.03 9.95 11.56
C ILE A 166 1.01 9.61 12.63
N THR A 167 2.13 10.29 12.59
CA THR A 167 3.22 10.05 13.53
C THR A 167 2.97 10.73 14.86
N ASP A 168 3.58 10.21 15.89
CA ASP A 168 3.67 10.91 17.16
C ASP A 168 4.59 12.11 17.04
N ASN A 169 4.20 13.20 17.66
CA ASN A 169 4.96 14.45 17.62
C ASN A 169 5.28 14.96 19.01
N ALA A 170 6.36 15.70 19.10
CA ALA A 170 6.83 16.27 20.36
C ALA A 170 5.86 17.30 20.97
N THR A 171 4.96 17.88 20.17
CA THR A 171 4.00 18.87 20.65
C THR A 171 2.85 18.26 21.46
N SER A 172 2.63 16.94 21.36
CA SER A 172 1.65 16.22 22.17
C SER A 172 2.20 15.76 23.54
N ALA A 173 3.51 15.93 23.79
CA ALA A 173 4.08 15.65 25.09
C ALA A 173 3.72 16.77 26.08
N THR A 174 3.08 16.41 27.19
CA THR A 174 2.84 17.31 28.31
C THR A 174 4.19 17.73 28.91
N ALA A 175 4.44 19.05 28.94
CA ALA A 175 5.56 19.71 29.62
C ALA A 175 6.96 19.08 29.47
N ASN A 176 7.80 19.67 28.61
CA ASN A 176 9.26 19.46 28.52
C ASN A 176 9.77 18.01 28.74
N GLY A 177 9.03 17.02 28.21
CA GLY A 177 9.30 15.61 28.37
C GLY A 177 9.77 14.95 27.08
N ALA A 178 10.49 13.84 27.21
CA ALA A 178 10.80 12.93 26.12
C ALA A 178 10.02 11.63 26.32
N SER A 179 9.48 11.09 25.21
CA SER A 179 8.90 9.75 25.17
C SER A 179 9.64 8.91 24.16
N GLY A 180 9.73 7.60 24.38
CA GLY A 180 10.39 6.72 23.43
C GLY A 180 9.98 5.27 23.59
N SER A 181 10.25 4.50 22.56
CA SER A 181 10.05 3.04 22.55
C SER A 181 11.19 2.36 21.82
N PHE A 182 11.53 1.17 22.27
CA PHE A 182 12.50 0.29 21.65
C PHE A 182 11.91 -1.12 21.60
N SER A 183 12.11 -1.82 20.50
CA SER A 183 11.62 -3.18 20.32
C SER A 183 12.66 -4.05 19.63
N VAL A 184 12.80 -5.28 20.10
CA VAL A 184 13.59 -6.33 19.45
C VAL A 184 12.72 -7.56 19.32
N GLY A 185 12.68 -8.14 18.13
CA GLY A 185 11.97 -9.38 17.82
C GLY A 185 12.91 -10.41 17.22
N LEU A 186 12.73 -11.66 17.62
CA LEU A 186 13.39 -12.83 17.04
C LEU A 186 12.32 -13.86 16.67
N GLY A 187 12.46 -14.52 15.54
CA GLY A 187 11.46 -15.46 15.06
C GLY A 187 12.01 -16.60 14.26
N ARG A 188 11.13 -17.51 13.88
CA ARG A 188 11.42 -18.62 12.97
C ARG A 188 11.94 -18.10 11.62
N PHE A 189 12.61 -18.92 10.86
CA PHE A 189 13.19 -18.60 9.55
C PHE A 189 14.19 -17.43 9.61
N GLY A 190 15.02 -17.39 10.65
CA GLY A 190 16.03 -16.34 10.81
C GLY A 190 15.45 -14.93 10.96
N SER A 191 14.16 -14.80 11.31
CA SER A 191 13.50 -13.52 11.43
C SER A 191 14.09 -12.72 12.58
N ARG A 192 14.42 -11.46 12.29
CA ARG A 192 14.89 -10.47 13.26
C ARG A 192 14.23 -9.15 12.93
N ASP A 193 13.74 -8.49 13.97
CA ASP A 193 13.10 -7.18 13.88
C ASP A 193 13.67 -6.28 14.97
N THR A 194 13.95 -5.03 14.65
CA THR A 194 14.40 -4.03 15.63
C THR A 194 13.81 -2.69 15.23
N SER A 195 13.21 -2.02 16.19
CA SER A 195 12.72 -0.66 16.00
C SER A 195 13.01 0.21 17.21
N PHE A 196 13.16 1.50 16.97
CA PHE A 196 13.16 2.52 18.00
C PHE A 196 12.40 3.76 17.52
N PHE A 197 11.84 4.47 18.45
CA PHE A 197 11.22 5.77 18.21
C PHE A 197 11.40 6.62 19.46
N THR A 198 11.71 7.89 19.27
CA THR A 198 11.77 8.88 20.36
C THR A 198 11.21 10.20 19.87
N SER A 199 10.53 10.89 20.76
CA SER A 199 9.95 12.22 20.54
C SER A 199 10.23 13.06 21.78
N ALA A 200 10.77 14.26 21.60
CA ALA A 200 11.16 15.15 22.68
C ALA A 200 10.77 16.60 22.37
N LYS A 201 10.13 17.26 23.35
CA LYS A 201 9.95 18.70 23.38
C LYS A 201 11.17 19.32 24.04
N ILE A 202 12.08 19.88 23.23
CA ILE A 202 13.34 20.47 23.69
C ILE A 202 13.09 21.84 24.31
N SER A 203 12.14 22.60 23.72
CA SER A 203 11.68 23.89 24.22
C SER A 203 10.24 24.15 23.76
N GLU A 204 9.62 25.25 24.19
CA GLU A 204 8.29 25.67 23.70
C GLU A 204 8.23 25.82 22.16
N ARG A 205 9.38 26.07 21.52
CA ARG A 205 9.49 26.29 20.07
C ARG A 205 10.19 25.16 19.30
N LEU A 206 10.69 24.13 19.99
CA LEU A 206 11.49 23.09 19.34
C LEU A 206 11.05 21.71 19.81
N GLY A 207 10.49 20.95 18.90
CA GLY A 207 10.19 19.54 19.05
C GLY A 207 10.96 18.69 18.03
N ILE A 208 11.45 17.54 18.46
CA ILE A 208 12.18 16.60 17.60
C ILE A 208 11.59 15.21 17.78
N SER A 209 11.33 14.52 16.67
CA SER A 209 10.96 13.10 16.68
C SER A 209 11.88 12.35 15.73
N VAL A 210 12.43 11.22 16.14
CA VAL A 210 13.32 10.37 15.34
C VAL A 210 12.99 8.91 15.58
N GLY A 211 13.14 8.10 14.54
CA GLY A 211 12.96 6.67 14.66
C GLY A 211 13.61 5.87 13.55
N GLY A 212 13.74 4.58 13.77
CA GLY A 212 14.28 3.65 12.81
C GLY A 212 13.73 2.25 12.99
N HIS A 213 13.72 1.50 11.91
CA HIS A 213 13.30 0.11 11.88
C HIS A 213 14.22 -0.70 10.96
N SER A 214 14.49 -1.92 11.33
CA SER A 214 15.21 -2.88 10.51
C SER A 214 14.64 -4.27 10.72
N GLN A 215 14.32 -4.95 9.62
CA GLN A 215 13.82 -6.31 9.62
C GLN A 215 14.57 -7.16 8.60
N ARG A 216 14.76 -8.42 8.96
CA ARG A 216 15.27 -9.48 8.07
C ARG A 216 14.52 -10.77 8.35
N SER A 217 14.25 -11.54 7.30
CA SER A 217 13.71 -12.91 7.39
C SER A 217 14.15 -13.71 6.17
N ASP A 218 14.44 -14.99 6.37
CA ASP A 218 14.68 -15.92 5.26
C ASP A 218 13.35 -16.46 4.70
N ARG A 219 12.21 -16.16 5.36
CA ARG A 219 10.87 -16.66 5.08
C ARG A 219 10.76 -18.18 5.13
N ALA A 220 9.55 -18.71 5.05
CA ALA A 220 9.31 -20.14 5.04
C ALA A 220 9.93 -20.80 3.78
N PRO A 221 10.58 -21.97 3.90
CA PRO A 221 11.09 -22.73 2.77
C PRO A 221 9.91 -23.39 2.03
N LEU A 222 9.40 -22.71 0.99
CA LEU A 222 8.21 -23.18 0.28
C LEU A 222 8.45 -24.55 -0.42
N ASP A 223 9.65 -24.86 -0.80
CA ASP A 223 10.02 -26.16 -1.36
C ASP A 223 9.85 -27.33 -0.37
N GLU A 224 9.98 -27.08 0.93
CA GLU A 224 9.68 -28.06 1.97
C GLU A 224 8.16 -28.21 2.23
N PHE A 225 7.43 -27.11 2.18
CA PHE A 225 5.99 -27.09 2.46
C PHE A 225 5.13 -27.48 1.24
N TYR A 226 5.63 -27.24 0.03
CA TYR A 226 4.96 -27.50 -1.25
C TYR A 226 5.87 -28.23 -2.22
N PRO A 227 6.36 -29.45 -1.88
CA PRO A 227 7.36 -30.15 -2.67
C PRO A 227 6.91 -30.47 -4.10
N ASP A 228 5.60 -30.69 -4.32
CA ASP A 228 5.05 -30.96 -5.65
C ASP A 228 5.16 -29.75 -6.58
N ASP A 229 5.06 -28.54 -6.05
CA ASP A 229 5.12 -27.29 -6.82
C ASP A 229 6.55 -26.79 -7.04
N PHE A 230 7.48 -27.20 -6.16
CA PHE A 230 8.89 -26.81 -6.18
C PHE A 230 9.84 -27.93 -6.60
N GLN A 231 9.37 -28.85 -7.43
CA GLN A 231 10.25 -29.86 -8.03
C GLN A 231 11.29 -29.19 -8.95
N LYS A 232 12.55 -29.55 -8.79
CA LYS A 232 13.63 -29.12 -9.68
C LYS A 232 13.46 -29.76 -11.05
N VAL A 233 13.06 -28.97 -12.02
CA VAL A 233 12.87 -29.35 -13.42
C VAL A 233 13.81 -28.57 -14.31
N ASP A 234 14.05 -29.05 -15.51
CA ASP A 234 14.80 -28.33 -16.53
C ASP A 234 14.14 -26.99 -16.86
N GLY A 235 14.93 -25.93 -16.88
CA GLY A 235 14.52 -24.63 -17.40
C GLY A 235 14.50 -24.68 -18.92
N GLN A 236 13.31 -24.48 -19.50
CA GLN A 236 13.07 -24.53 -20.94
C GLN A 236 12.89 -23.12 -21.48
N PHE A 237 13.53 -22.81 -22.60
CA PHE A 237 13.31 -21.60 -23.37
C PHE A 237 13.20 -21.98 -24.85
N ASN A 238 12.11 -21.61 -25.51
CA ASN A 238 11.82 -21.95 -26.91
C ASN A 238 12.07 -23.46 -27.24
N GLY A 239 11.69 -24.36 -26.32
CA GLY A 239 11.83 -25.80 -26.47
C GLY A 239 13.25 -26.35 -26.24
N ARG A 240 14.18 -25.51 -25.81
CA ARG A 240 15.56 -25.94 -25.47
C ARG A 240 15.75 -25.92 -23.97
N THR A 241 16.46 -26.92 -23.45
CA THR A 241 16.93 -26.89 -22.04
C THR A 241 18.10 -25.92 -21.93
N VAL A 242 17.87 -24.84 -21.23
CA VAL A 242 18.84 -23.74 -20.99
C VAL A 242 19.40 -23.77 -19.56
N LEU A 243 18.68 -24.38 -18.63
CA LEU A 243 19.07 -24.54 -17.24
C LEU A 243 18.72 -25.97 -16.77
N PRO A 244 19.67 -26.91 -16.77
CA PRO A 244 19.42 -28.30 -16.35
C PRO A 244 18.97 -28.36 -14.87
N ALA A 245 18.06 -29.28 -14.54
CA ALA A 245 17.53 -29.48 -13.18
C ALA A 245 18.65 -29.72 -12.15
N ALA A 246 19.70 -30.47 -12.56
CA ALA A 246 20.84 -30.77 -11.70
C ALA A 246 21.68 -29.54 -11.29
N THR A 247 21.62 -28.46 -12.05
CA THR A 247 22.35 -27.21 -11.79
C THR A 247 21.54 -26.15 -11.03
N ARG A 248 20.31 -26.48 -10.67
CA ARG A 248 19.42 -25.55 -9.98
C ARG A 248 19.86 -25.30 -8.54
N GLU A 249 19.94 -24.03 -8.15
CA GLU A 249 20.18 -23.62 -6.77
C GLU A 249 19.03 -24.08 -5.85
N ALA A 250 19.27 -24.12 -4.54
CA ALA A 250 18.23 -24.39 -3.56
C ALA A 250 17.26 -23.20 -3.47
N TYR A 251 16.02 -23.48 -3.10
CA TYR A 251 15.01 -22.44 -2.82
C TYR A 251 15.52 -21.43 -1.79
N THR A 252 15.17 -20.19 -1.97
CA THR A 252 15.40 -19.13 -0.99
C THR A 252 14.36 -18.02 -1.18
N GLY A 253 13.82 -17.49 -0.08
CA GLY A 253 12.75 -16.50 -0.07
C GLY A 253 13.08 -15.23 0.71
N GLY A 254 14.35 -14.98 1.03
CA GLY A 254 14.78 -13.95 1.96
C GLY A 254 14.37 -12.54 1.62
N ILE A 255 14.03 -11.78 2.67
CA ILE A 255 13.68 -10.35 2.61
C ILE A 255 14.49 -9.54 3.60
N ARG A 256 14.63 -8.25 3.29
CA ARG A 256 15.17 -7.24 4.21
C ARG A 256 14.40 -5.95 4.02
N SER A 257 14.05 -5.28 5.11
CA SER A 257 13.49 -3.95 5.09
C SER A 257 14.15 -3.06 6.13
N SER A 258 14.17 -1.77 5.87
CA SER A 258 14.59 -0.78 6.86
C SER A 258 13.90 0.55 6.60
N SER A 259 13.66 1.31 7.67
CA SER A 259 13.17 2.68 7.55
C SER A 259 13.84 3.60 8.55
N VAL A 260 13.91 4.88 8.19
CA VAL A 260 14.37 5.98 9.03
C VAL A 260 13.36 7.10 8.91
N PHE A 261 12.99 7.64 10.03
CA PHE A 261 12.07 8.76 10.18
C PHE A 261 12.70 9.85 11.01
N ALA A 262 12.54 11.11 10.59
CA ALA A 262 12.89 12.29 11.36
C ALA A 262 11.88 13.39 11.14
N ARG A 263 11.48 14.08 12.21
CA ARG A 263 10.60 15.24 12.16
C ARG A 263 11.10 16.31 13.12
N LEU A 264 11.02 17.55 12.64
CA LEU A 264 11.36 18.75 13.37
C LEU A 264 10.13 19.68 13.39
N ASP A 265 9.67 20.03 14.58
CA ASP A 265 8.61 21.02 14.79
C ASP A 265 9.25 22.30 15.36
N LEU A 266 9.18 23.40 14.60
CA LEU A 266 9.74 24.71 14.94
C LEU A 266 8.60 25.68 15.33
N GLY A 267 8.10 25.52 16.55
CA GLY A 267 6.88 26.17 17.03
C GLY A 267 5.65 25.65 16.31
N GLU A 268 4.53 26.40 16.40
CA GLU A 268 3.29 26.04 15.67
C GLU A 268 3.39 26.19 14.15
N PRO A 269 4.13 27.20 13.60
CA PRO A 269 4.05 27.46 12.17
C PRO A 269 4.82 26.48 11.29
N LEU A 270 5.98 25.98 11.71
CA LEU A 270 6.87 25.26 10.80
C LEU A 270 7.12 23.82 11.26
N THR A 271 6.87 22.89 10.35
CA THR A 271 7.22 21.47 10.51
C THR A 271 8.05 21.03 9.31
N ALA A 272 9.15 20.34 9.53
CA ALA A 272 9.92 19.67 8.48
C ALA A 272 10.05 18.17 8.81
N GLY A 273 10.12 17.34 7.78
CA GLY A 273 10.25 15.91 7.97
C GLY A 273 11.00 15.21 6.86
N PHE A 274 11.56 14.07 7.22
CA PHE A 274 12.25 13.15 6.34
C PHE A 274 11.80 11.73 6.64
N TYR A 275 11.52 10.96 5.58
CA TYR A 275 11.21 9.55 5.67
C TYR A 275 11.93 8.79 4.56
N ARG A 276 12.69 7.77 4.95
CA ARG A 276 13.31 6.80 4.02
C ARG A 276 12.85 5.42 4.37
N HIS A 277 12.42 4.66 3.38
CA HIS A 277 12.26 3.21 3.55
C HIS A 277 12.91 2.45 2.40
N ARG A 278 13.48 1.30 2.74
CA ARG A 278 14.10 0.36 1.81
C ARG A 278 13.44 -0.99 1.95
N PHE A 279 13.25 -1.64 0.82
CA PHE A 279 12.78 -3.01 0.78
C PHE A 279 13.61 -3.80 -0.22
N ASN A 280 14.03 -4.99 0.18
CA ASN A 280 14.80 -5.90 -0.65
C ASN A 280 14.20 -7.30 -0.54
N SER A 281 13.91 -7.92 -1.67
CA SER A 281 13.45 -9.30 -1.78
C SER A 281 14.14 -10.01 -2.94
N LEU A 282 14.19 -11.32 -2.90
CA LEU A 282 14.61 -12.10 -4.06
C LEU A 282 13.55 -12.01 -5.16
N THR A 283 13.97 -11.95 -6.42
CA THR A 283 13.08 -11.83 -7.58
C THR A 283 12.35 -13.12 -7.93
N SER A 284 12.82 -14.26 -7.45
CA SER A 284 12.25 -15.60 -7.66
C SER A 284 11.29 -16.05 -6.56
N THR A 285 11.17 -15.30 -5.45
CA THR A 285 10.33 -15.71 -4.31
C THR A 285 8.90 -16.03 -4.75
N GLY A 286 8.43 -17.23 -4.41
CA GLY A 286 7.07 -17.69 -4.70
C GLY A 286 6.85 -18.23 -6.12
N ASP A 287 7.84 -18.15 -7.02
CA ASP A 287 7.73 -18.74 -8.36
C ASP A 287 8.30 -20.19 -8.37
N PRO A 288 7.63 -21.15 -9.03
CA PRO A 288 8.14 -22.52 -9.13
C PRO A 288 9.42 -22.58 -9.98
N TYR A 289 10.22 -23.64 -9.80
CA TYR A 289 11.48 -23.81 -10.55
C TYR A 289 11.30 -23.79 -12.08
N ALA A 290 10.18 -24.22 -12.59
CA ALA A 290 9.88 -24.11 -14.02
C ALA A 290 9.90 -22.66 -14.55
N MET A 291 9.66 -21.69 -13.68
CA MET A 291 9.51 -20.29 -14.06
C MET A 291 10.69 -19.41 -13.62
N ALA A 292 11.39 -19.74 -12.56
CA ALA A 292 12.41 -18.88 -11.97
C ALA A 292 13.70 -19.62 -11.61
N ARG A 293 14.82 -18.91 -11.66
CA ARG A 293 16.10 -19.30 -11.10
C ARG A 293 16.27 -18.68 -9.71
N TYR A 294 16.68 -19.47 -8.71
CA TYR A 294 16.88 -19.04 -7.33
C TYR A 294 18.29 -18.51 -7.07
N ASP A 295 18.78 -17.62 -7.93
CA ASP A 295 20.03 -16.90 -7.71
C ASP A 295 19.88 -15.92 -6.55
N ARG A 296 20.68 -16.08 -5.49
CA ARG A 296 20.66 -15.20 -4.30
C ARG A 296 21.05 -13.75 -4.61
N ALA A 297 21.74 -13.52 -5.71
CA ALA A 297 22.08 -12.18 -6.17
C ALA A 297 20.97 -11.52 -7.00
N ALA A 298 20.00 -12.30 -7.48
CA ALA A 298 18.82 -11.79 -8.18
C ALA A 298 17.85 -11.14 -7.18
N GLN A 299 18.10 -9.87 -6.86
CA GLN A 299 17.39 -9.13 -5.84
C GLN A 299 16.70 -7.91 -6.42
N TRP A 300 15.51 -7.60 -5.89
CA TRP A 300 14.78 -6.37 -6.15
C TRP A 300 14.85 -5.48 -4.93
N GLN A 301 15.69 -4.46 -5.01
CA GLN A 301 15.86 -3.50 -3.94
C GLN A 301 15.26 -2.16 -4.34
N THR A 302 14.27 -1.69 -3.57
CA THR A 302 13.70 -0.35 -3.70
C THR A 302 14.14 0.54 -2.56
N THR A 303 14.37 1.81 -2.88
CA THR A 303 14.59 2.89 -1.91
C THR A 303 13.60 4.00 -2.20
N ASN A 304 12.88 4.43 -1.19
CA ASN A 304 11.96 5.56 -1.25
C ASN A 304 12.40 6.61 -0.24
N ASP A 305 12.55 7.84 -0.71
CA ASP A 305 12.89 9.01 0.08
C ASP A 305 11.80 10.06 -0.05
N THR A 306 11.40 10.66 1.06
CA THR A 306 10.44 11.75 1.09
C THR A 306 10.94 12.80 2.07
N VAL A 307 11.05 14.05 1.61
CA VAL A 307 11.37 15.22 2.41
C VAL A 307 10.24 16.20 2.27
N TYR A 308 9.87 16.85 3.35
CA TYR A 308 8.84 17.89 3.28
C TYR A 308 9.10 19.02 4.27
N ALA A 309 8.52 20.18 3.95
CA ALA A 309 8.38 21.31 4.85
C ALA A 309 6.94 21.83 4.78
N ARG A 310 6.40 22.21 5.91
CA ARG A 310 5.04 22.72 6.04
C ARG A 310 5.05 23.98 6.90
N TYR A 311 4.53 25.06 6.33
CA TYR A 311 4.38 26.33 7.02
C TYR A 311 2.91 26.68 7.19
N ARG A 312 2.46 26.84 8.42
CA ARG A 312 1.11 27.29 8.75
C ARG A 312 1.18 28.78 9.04
N HIS A 313 0.24 29.53 8.48
CA HIS A 313 0.17 30.97 8.67
C HIS A 313 -1.28 31.42 8.83
N ARG A 314 -1.45 32.52 9.51
CA ARG A 314 -2.73 33.13 9.77
C ARG A 314 -2.86 34.36 8.88
N LEU A 315 -3.91 34.42 8.05
CA LEU A 315 -4.22 35.55 7.16
C LEU A 315 -5.32 36.47 7.73
N GLY A 316 -6.01 35.99 8.75
CA GLY A 316 -7.06 36.69 9.48
C GLY A 316 -7.52 35.90 10.69
N GLU A 317 -8.51 36.38 11.42
CA GLU A 317 -9.04 35.66 12.59
C GLU A 317 -9.60 34.29 12.20
N ASN A 318 -10.32 34.25 11.08
CA ASN A 318 -11.03 33.07 10.59
C ASN A 318 -10.43 32.48 9.30
N LEU A 319 -9.28 32.97 8.86
CA LEU A 319 -8.60 32.51 7.63
C LEU A 319 -7.19 32.06 7.92
N HIS A 320 -6.95 30.76 7.69
CA HIS A 320 -5.66 30.11 7.92
C HIS A 320 -5.13 29.52 6.62
N GLY A 321 -3.84 29.69 6.40
CA GLY A 321 -3.11 29.12 5.28
C GLY A 321 -2.14 28.03 5.71
N LYS A 322 -1.85 27.12 4.78
CA LYS A 322 -0.87 26.06 4.95
C LYS A 322 -0.12 25.83 3.64
N LEU A 323 1.11 26.31 3.58
CA LEU A 323 2.04 26.02 2.49
C LEU A 323 2.75 24.69 2.76
N THR A 324 2.74 23.80 1.78
CA THR A 324 3.44 22.52 1.82
C THR A 324 4.41 22.44 0.65
N LEU A 325 5.66 22.14 0.94
CA LEU A 325 6.71 21.82 -0.02
C LEU A 325 7.08 20.36 0.19
N ASP A 326 7.15 19.56 -0.87
CA ASP A 326 7.61 18.18 -0.77
C ASP A 326 8.49 17.77 -1.93
N HIS A 327 9.44 16.89 -1.62
CA HIS A 327 10.24 16.18 -2.62
C HIS A 327 10.25 14.70 -2.28
N ALA A 328 9.91 13.88 -3.26
CA ALA A 328 9.92 12.43 -3.12
C ALA A 328 10.67 11.78 -4.27
N GLN A 329 11.44 10.74 -3.96
CA GLN A 329 12.14 9.93 -4.94
C GLN A 329 11.97 8.46 -4.60
N MET A 330 11.64 7.64 -5.59
CA MET A 330 11.73 6.18 -5.53
C MET A 330 12.70 5.71 -6.60
N GLN A 331 13.54 4.74 -6.24
CA GLN A 331 14.37 4.06 -7.23
C GLN A 331 14.52 2.58 -6.90
N VAL A 332 14.64 1.79 -7.95
CA VAL A 332 15.13 0.41 -7.91
C VAL A 332 16.65 0.45 -8.02
N ASP A 333 17.38 -0.37 -7.26
CA ASP A 333 18.85 -0.44 -7.34
C ASP A 333 19.26 -0.77 -8.80
N PRO A 334 20.21 -0.04 -9.41
CA PRO A 334 20.64 -0.31 -10.78
C PRO A 334 21.15 -1.74 -11.04
N ARG A 335 21.57 -2.45 -9.99
CA ARG A 335 22.02 -3.84 -10.05
C ARG A 335 20.90 -4.85 -9.84
N ALA A 336 19.65 -4.38 -9.63
CA ALA A 336 18.51 -5.26 -9.53
C ALA A 336 18.27 -6.00 -10.84
N TYR A 337 18.11 -7.33 -10.77
CA TYR A 337 17.80 -8.15 -11.93
C TYR A 337 16.87 -9.29 -11.55
N TYR A 338 16.22 -9.81 -12.54
CA TYR A 338 15.48 -11.06 -12.46
C TYR A 338 16.11 -12.11 -13.40
N SER A 339 15.84 -13.39 -13.11
CA SER A 339 16.30 -14.51 -13.93
C SER A 339 15.16 -15.52 -13.97
N ASN A 340 14.46 -15.59 -15.09
CA ASN A 340 13.27 -16.42 -15.23
C ASN A 340 13.09 -16.93 -16.67
N ALA A 341 12.03 -17.73 -16.89
CA ALA A 341 11.73 -18.33 -18.18
C ALA A 341 11.43 -17.32 -19.29
N TYR A 342 11.19 -16.03 -18.97
CA TYR A 342 10.94 -15.00 -19.99
C TYR A 342 12.22 -14.37 -20.52
N ASN A 343 13.36 -14.56 -19.86
CA ASN A 343 14.66 -14.04 -20.26
C ASN A 343 15.74 -15.10 -20.36
N ASP A 344 15.34 -16.31 -20.76
CA ASP A 344 16.26 -17.44 -20.97
C ASP A 344 17.03 -17.85 -19.71
N PHE A 345 16.46 -17.61 -18.53
CA PHE A 345 17.12 -17.75 -17.23
C PHE A 345 18.44 -16.98 -17.11
N GLY A 346 18.70 -16.08 -18.03
CA GLY A 346 19.79 -15.12 -17.97
C GLY A 346 19.50 -13.98 -16.99
N ARG A 347 20.36 -12.97 -16.96
CA ARG A 347 20.14 -11.77 -16.14
C ARG A 347 19.41 -10.71 -16.94
N GLY A 348 18.20 -10.34 -16.50
CA GLY A 348 17.46 -9.19 -17.01
C GLY A 348 17.48 -8.07 -15.97
N TYR A 349 18.35 -7.09 -16.16
CA TYR A 349 18.41 -5.94 -15.25
C TYR A 349 17.24 -4.99 -15.49
N SER A 350 16.78 -4.37 -14.41
CA SER A 350 15.72 -3.36 -14.49
C SER A 350 16.03 -2.19 -13.60
N TYR A 351 15.82 -1.00 -14.11
CA TYR A 351 15.99 0.24 -13.36
C TYR A 351 14.75 1.11 -13.50
N VAL A 352 14.16 1.44 -12.38
CA VAL A 352 13.02 2.35 -12.30
C VAL A 352 13.39 3.49 -11.37
N GLN A 353 13.16 4.72 -11.83
CA GLN A 353 13.29 5.90 -10.99
C GLN A 353 12.09 6.80 -11.20
N GLY A 354 11.45 7.22 -10.11
CA GLY A 354 10.43 8.26 -10.10
C GLY A 354 10.83 9.37 -9.13
N LYS A 355 10.71 10.63 -9.54
CA LYS A 355 10.87 11.78 -8.66
C LYS A 355 9.64 12.67 -8.76
N ARG A 356 9.30 13.32 -7.67
CA ARG A 356 8.28 14.36 -7.60
C ARG A 356 8.78 15.51 -6.76
N THR A 357 8.58 16.74 -7.23
CA THR A 357 8.70 17.97 -6.44
C THR A 357 7.35 18.65 -6.45
N GLY A 358 6.84 19.00 -5.30
CA GLY A 358 5.51 19.59 -5.14
C GLY A 358 5.51 20.85 -4.29
N ILE A 359 4.62 21.77 -4.63
CA ILE A 359 4.22 22.91 -3.83
C ILE A 359 2.70 22.99 -3.82
N GLU A 360 2.11 23.11 -2.64
CA GLU A 360 0.67 23.28 -2.46
C GLU A 360 0.41 24.34 -1.40
N GLU A 361 -0.37 25.37 -1.75
CA GLU A 361 -0.99 26.27 -0.78
C GLU A 361 -2.44 25.87 -0.57
N SER A 362 -2.85 25.70 0.68
CA SER A 362 -4.24 25.42 1.06
C SER A 362 -4.73 26.45 2.06
N LEU A 363 -5.92 26.99 1.80
CA LEU A 363 -6.59 27.98 2.62
C LEU A 363 -7.81 27.35 3.29
N HIS A 364 -8.00 27.66 4.55
CA HIS A 364 -9.16 27.31 5.33
C HIS A 364 -9.82 28.58 5.88
N TRP A 365 -11.07 28.76 5.54
CA TRP A 365 -11.88 29.90 5.93
C TRP A 365 -13.10 29.47 6.73
N GLN A 366 -13.14 29.81 8.01
CA GLN A 366 -14.33 29.69 8.84
C GLN A 366 -15.25 30.89 8.56
N VAL A 367 -16.19 30.71 7.63
CA VAL A 367 -17.10 31.81 7.21
C VAL A 367 -17.98 32.29 8.37
N ASN A 368 -18.50 31.30 9.12
CA ASN A 368 -19.25 31.50 10.38
C ASN A 368 -19.28 30.13 11.12
N GLU A 369 -19.98 30.06 12.24
CA GLU A 369 -20.07 28.84 13.07
C GLU A 369 -20.58 27.59 12.31
N ARG A 370 -21.37 27.80 11.23
CA ARG A 370 -22.03 26.72 10.47
C ARG A 370 -21.42 26.45 9.11
N HIS A 371 -20.64 27.38 8.58
CA HIS A 371 -20.09 27.26 7.22
C HIS A 371 -18.59 27.44 7.19
N GLN A 372 -17.93 26.53 6.55
CA GLN A 372 -16.52 26.61 6.32
C GLN A 372 -16.18 26.26 4.85
N VAL A 373 -15.17 26.93 4.32
CA VAL A 373 -14.68 26.74 2.96
C VAL A 373 -13.20 26.43 3.01
N GLN A 374 -12.81 25.41 2.29
CA GLN A 374 -11.42 25.06 2.08
C GLN A 374 -11.11 25.09 0.59
N GLY A 375 -9.98 25.67 0.22
CA GLY A 375 -9.50 25.65 -1.14
C GLY A 375 -7.99 25.51 -1.21
N GLY A 376 -7.46 25.17 -2.37
CA GLY A 376 -6.03 25.08 -2.55
C GLY A 376 -5.61 25.07 -3.99
N LEU A 377 -4.35 25.47 -4.20
CA LEU A 377 -3.65 25.47 -5.47
C LEU A 377 -2.37 24.64 -5.30
N GLY A 378 -2.09 23.77 -6.25
CA GLY A 378 -0.92 22.91 -6.22
C GLY A 378 -0.25 22.81 -7.58
N TRP A 379 1.07 22.73 -7.56
CA TRP A 379 1.89 22.41 -8.72
C TRP A 379 2.84 21.28 -8.35
N GLN A 380 2.99 20.33 -9.26
CA GLN A 380 3.84 19.15 -9.08
C GLN A 380 4.60 18.90 -10.38
N GLU A 381 5.89 18.67 -10.25
CA GLU A 381 6.76 18.22 -11.35
C GLU A 381 7.22 16.79 -11.06
N TYR A 382 7.24 15.99 -12.11
CA TYR A 382 7.63 14.60 -12.08
C TYR A 382 8.68 14.28 -13.12
N THR A 383 9.62 13.40 -12.77
CA THR A 383 10.48 12.73 -13.74
C THR A 383 10.42 11.23 -13.51
N ALA A 384 10.45 10.46 -14.59
CA ALA A 384 10.44 9.01 -14.52
C ALA A 384 11.42 8.42 -15.55
N ILE A 385 12.08 7.32 -15.15
CA ILE A 385 12.92 6.46 -15.99
C ILE A 385 12.39 5.05 -15.84
N GLU A 386 12.13 4.37 -16.97
CA GLU A 386 11.60 3.02 -17.05
C GLU A 386 12.47 2.14 -17.95
N ALA A 387 13.54 1.57 -17.39
CA ALA A 387 14.44 0.68 -18.11
C ALA A 387 14.22 -0.77 -17.64
N ALA A 388 13.87 -1.66 -18.55
CA ALA A 388 13.56 -3.05 -18.25
C ALA A 388 14.31 -4.01 -19.19
N SER A 389 14.53 -5.23 -18.72
CA SER A 389 15.13 -6.32 -19.51
C SER A 389 16.53 -6.03 -20.07
N MET A 390 17.31 -5.18 -19.43
CA MET A 390 18.65 -4.83 -19.87
C MET A 390 19.65 -5.97 -19.63
N PRO A 391 20.66 -6.15 -20.52
CA PRO A 391 21.67 -7.18 -20.34
C PRO A 391 22.71 -6.83 -19.28
N GLN A 392 22.81 -5.57 -18.88
CA GLN A 392 23.76 -5.05 -17.88
C GLN A 392 23.09 -4.02 -16.97
N PRO A 393 23.66 -3.75 -15.79
CA PRO A 393 23.16 -2.76 -14.87
C PRO A 393 23.02 -1.39 -15.53
N TYR A 394 21.98 -0.64 -15.16
CA TYR A 394 21.82 0.75 -15.57
C TYR A 394 22.98 1.60 -15.04
N ASN A 395 23.61 2.40 -15.91
CA ASN A 395 24.68 3.29 -15.50
C ASN A 395 24.11 4.64 -15.06
N THR A 396 24.09 4.87 -13.75
CA THR A 396 23.57 6.13 -13.16
C THR A 396 24.44 7.35 -13.42
N ASP A 397 25.67 7.18 -13.94
CA ASP A 397 26.59 8.27 -14.26
C ASP A 397 26.32 8.86 -15.67
N LEU A 398 25.52 8.16 -16.48
CA LEU A 398 25.09 8.62 -17.79
C LEU A 398 23.66 9.19 -17.74
N SER A 399 23.38 10.14 -18.65
CA SER A 399 22.01 10.57 -18.86
C SER A 399 21.15 9.46 -19.48
N PRO A 400 19.82 9.47 -19.32
CA PRO A 400 18.97 8.50 -19.99
C PRO A 400 19.14 8.46 -21.52
N THR A 401 19.38 9.60 -22.15
CA THR A 401 19.61 9.74 -23.59
C THR A 401 20.91 9.12 -24.06
N ASP A 402 21.95 9.09 -23.20
CA ASP A 402 23.26 8.55 -23.55
C ASP A 402 23.36 7.04 -23.29
N GLN A 403 22.38 6.47 -22.64
CA GLN A 403 22.44 5.13 -22.13
C GLN A 403 22.01 4.07 -23.14
N GLY A 404 20.97 4.17 -23.87
CA GLY A 404 20.42 3.15 -24.75
C GLY A 404 20.32 1.74 -24.13
N MET A 405 19.27 1.03 -24.39
CA MET A 405 19.12 -0.36 -24.00
C MET A 405 19.61 -1.27 -25.12
N VAL A 406 20.49 -2.24 -24.80
CA VAL A 406 20.92 -3.27 -25.74
C VAL A 406 20.31 -4.59 -25.32
N TYR A 407 19.49 -5.20 -26.15
CA TYR A 407 18.90 -6.49 -25.86
C TYR A 407 19.92 -7.61 -26.08
N PRO A 408 19.87 -8.68 -25.27
CA PRO A 408 20.65 -9.88 -25.53
C PRO A 408 20.37 -10.43 -26.94
N ASN A 409 21.38 -11.02 -27.55
CA ASN A 409 21.30 -11.64 -28.88
C ASN A 409 20.97 -10.67 -30.05
N THR A 410 21.16 -9.37 -29.87
CA THR A 410 20.97 -8.35 -30.91
C THR A 410 22.19 -7.43 -31.03
N PRO A 411 23.34 -7.92 -31.53
CA PRO A 411 24.54 -7.10 -31.63
C PRO A 411 24.29 -5.81 -32.41
N GLY A 412 24.72 -4.69 -31.83
CA GLY A 412 24.58 -3.36 -32.47
C GLY A 412 23.19 -2.74 -32.43
N PHE A 413 22.17 -3.45 -31.91
CA PHE A 413 20.84 -2.91 -31.79
C PHE A 413 20.62 -2.21 -30.43
N ARG A 414 20.36 -0.92 -30.46
CA ARG A 414 20.12 -0.12 -29.26
C ARG A 414 18.72 0.47 -29.33
N LEU A 415 18.02 0.42 -28.19
CA LEU A 415 16.80 1.17 -27.93
C LEU A 415 17.07 2.25 -26.89
N ASP A 416 16.43 3.39 -27.07
CA ASP A 416 16.54 4.48 -26.10
C ASP A 416 15.93 4.07 -24.75
N THR A 417 16.55 4.55 -23.67
CA THR A 417 16.00 4.35 -22.34
C THR A 417 14.75 5.21 -22.16
N PRO A 418 13.57 4.60 -21.93
CA PRO A 418 12.35 5.34 -21.71
C PRO A 418 12.48 6.27 -20.50
N HIS A 419 12.27 7.55 -20.73
CA HIS A 419 12.24 8.57 -19.68
C HIS A 419 11.23 9.66 -20.03
N THR A 420 10.68 10.30 -19.00
CA THR A 420 9.71 11.37 -19.21
C THR A 420 9.80 12.42 -18.10
N ARG A 421 9.39 13.65 -18.45
CA ARG A 421 9.16 14.73 -17.51
C ARG A 421 7.78 15.30 -17.78
N PHE A 422 6.99 15.45 -16.73
CA PHE A 422 5.65 16.00 -16.80
C PHE A 422 5.31 16.80 -15.56
N HIS A 423 4.25 17.60 -15.66
CA HIS A 423 3.77 18.40 -14.54
C HIS A 423 2.26 18.32 -14.43
N ASN A 424 1.77 18.56 -13.21
CA ASN A 424 0.35 18.65 -12.90
C ASN A 424 0.07 19.96 -12.15
N LEU A 425 -0.86 20.74 -12.67
CA LEU A 425 -1.43 21.90 -12.00
C LEU A 425 -2.79 21.51 -11.45
N SER A 426 -3.06 21.85 -10.19
CA SER A 426 -4.32 21.48 -9.53
C SER A 426 -4.93 22.63 -8.78
N ALA A 427 -6.26 22.69 -8.78
CA ALA A 427 -7.04 23.60 -7.95
C ALA A 427 -8.23 22.85 -7.34
N TYR A 428 -8.55 23.11 -6.09
CA TYR A 428 -9.73 22.52 -5.46
C TYR A 428 -10.44 23.52 -4.56
N VAL A 429 -11.72 23.30 -4.40
CA VAL A 429 -12.56 24.00 -3.40
C VAL A 429 -13.53 23.00 -2.79
N GLN A 430 -13.75 23.11 -1.50
CA GLN A 430 -14.72 22.33 -0.74
C GLN A 430 -15.46 23.25 0.21
N TRP A 431 -16.77 23.16 0.22
CA TRP A 431 -17.66 23.83 1.16
C TRP A 431 -18.28 22.79 2.08
N GLN A 432 -18.27 23.07 3.38
CA GLN A 432 -18.92 22.28 4.41
C GLN A 432 -19.96 23.15 5.11
N ALA A 433 -21.14 22.57 5.34
CA ALA A 433 -22.27 23.27 5.95
C ALA A 433 -22.89 22.40 7.05
N GLN A 434 -23.10 23.03 8.22
CA GLN A 434 -23.87 22.47 9.33
C GLN A 434 -25.28 23.14 9.30
N TRP A 435 -26.25 22.41 8.76
CA TRP A 435 -27.63 22.94 8.59
C TRP A 435 -28.39 22.93 9.89
N SER A 436 -28.18 21.91 10.72
CA SER A 436 -28.71 21.77 12.07
C SER A 436 -27.74 20.93 12.92
N GLU A 437 -28.02 20.72 14.19
CA GLU A 437 -27.24 19.82 15.04
C GLU A 437 -27.17 18.37 14.48
N GLN A 438 -28.19 17.98 13.70
CA GLN A 438 -28.34 16.64 13.18
C GLN A 438 -27.92 16.48 11.71
N LEU A 439 -27.83 17.57 10.94
CA LEU A 439 -27.63 17.51 9.50
C LEU A 439 -26.45 18.38 9.06
N SER A 440 -25.49 17.75 8.40
CA SER A 440 -24.39 18.44 7.73
C SER A 440 -24.19 17.94 6.31
N SER A 441 -23.51 18.73 5.49
CA SER A 441 -23.17 18.36 4.12
C SER A 441 -21.80 18.88 3.71
N VAL A 442 -21.22 18.24 2.70
CA VAL A 442 -20.02 18.69 2.00
C VAL A 442 -20.26 18.67 0.51
N ALA A 443 -19.79 19.71 -0.16
CA ALA A 443 -19.70 19.76 -1.62
C ALA A 443 -18.32 20.27 -2.02
N GLY A 444 -17.68 19.60 -2.95
CA GLY A 444 -16.34 19.97 -3.40
C GLY A 444 -16.07 19.55 -4.82
N VAL A 445 -15.10 20.20 -5.42
CA VAL A 445 -14.58 19.86 -6.75
C VAL A 445 -13.08 20.13 -6.81
N ARG A 446 -12.39 19.27 -7.53
CA ARG A 446 -10.98 19.43 -7.87
C ARG A 446 -10.79 19.36 -9.37
N LEU A 447 -9.97 20.23 -9.86
CA LEU A 447 -9.48 20.29 -11.24
C LEU A 447 -8.00 19.93 -11.24
N ASP A 448 -7.61 19.00 -12.08
CA ASP A 448 -6.22 18.66 -12.34
C ASP A 448 -5.94 18.86 -13.83
N ARG A 449 -4.84 19.52 -14.18
CA ARG A 449 -4.36 19.70 -15.55
C ARG A 449 -2.98 19.09 -15.66
N HIS A 450 -2.93 17.91 -16.25
CA HIS A 450 -1.70 17.15 -16.45
C HIS A 450 -1.13 17.41 -17.85
N SER A 451 0.19 17.60 -17.96
CA SER A 451 0.84 17.96 -19.23
C SER A 451 0.79 16.85 -20.29
N VAL A 452 0.58 15.60 -19.90
CA VAL A 452 0.50 14.45 -20.80
C VAL A 452 -0.94 13.96 -20.98
N TYR A 453 -1.68 13.76 -19.87
CA TYR A 453 -3.00 13.09 -19.89
C TYR A 453 -4.18 14.07 -19.89
N GLY A 454 -3.94 15.36 -20.08
CA GLY A 454 -4.99 16.37 -20.15
C GLY A 454 -5.61 16.73 -18.80
N SER A 455 -6.89 17.05 -18.81
CA SER A 455 -7.58 17.59 -17.63
C SER A 455 -8.57 16.59 -17.03
N SER A 456 -8.70 16.61 -15.71
CA SER A 456 -9.66 15.81 -14.94
C SER A 456 -10.45 16.70 -13.97
N VAL A 457 -11.77 16.47 -13.89
CA VAL A 457 -12.69 17.15 -12.98
C VAL A 457 -13.25 16.11 -12.01
N ASN A 458 -13.07 16.31 -10.71
CA ASN A 458 -13.40 15.32 -9.68
C ASN A 458 -14.33 15.94 -8.64
N PRO A 459 -15.67 15.85 -8.82
CA PRO A 459 -16.65 16.30 -7.85
C PRO A 459 -16.78 15.32 -6.67
N ARG A 460 -17.18 15.88 -5.51
CA ARG A 460 -17.54 15.15 -4.30
C ARG A 460 -18.75 15.80 -3.64
N LEU A 461 -19.73 14.98 -3.25
CA LEU A 461 -20.91 15.39 -2.51
C LEU A 461 -21.12 14.43 -1.35
N GLY A 462 -21.36 14.95 -0.16
CA GLY A 462 -21.60 14.14 1.02
C GLY A 462 -22.64 14.76 1.93
N VAL A 463 -23.40 13.89 2.61
CA VAL A 463 -24.40 14.28 3.61
C VAL A 463 -24.20 13.38 4.82
N VAL A 464 -24.28 13.99 6.01
CA VAL A 464 -24.32 13.28 7.29
C VAL A 464 -25.60 13.64 8.00
N PHE A 465 -26.36 12.63 8.41
CA PHE A 465 -27.56 12.76 9.20
C PHE A 465 -27.42 11.96 10.50
N ALA A 466 -27.36 12.66 11.63
CA ALA A 466 -27.19 12.12 12.96
C ALA A 466 -28.42 12.43 13.82
N PRO A 467 -29.55 11.70 13.64
CA PRO A 467 -30.79 11.97 14.40
C PRO A 467 -30.62 11.76 15.90
N SER A 468 -29.62 11.01 16.30
CA SER A 468 -29.25 10.80 17.71
C SER A 468 -27.76 10.43 17.82
N LYS A 469 -27.20 10.44 19.01
CA LYS A 469 -25.84 9.98 19.28
C LYS A 469 -25.63 8.48 18.94
N ASN A 470 -26.72 7.71 18.87
CA ASN A 470 -26.69 6.28 18.62
C ASN A 470 -26.76 5.94 17.12
N HIS A 471 -27.22 6.83 16.28
CA HIS A 471 -27.41 6.59 14.85
C HIS A 471 -26.83 7.71 14.02
N VAL A 472 -25.89 7.37 13.16
CA VAL A 472 -25.30 8.28 12.17
C VAL A 472 -25.40 7.64 10.80
N PHE A 473 -26.08 8.33 9.88
CA PHE A 473 -26.20 7.95 8.47
C PHE A 473 -25.35 8.86 7.62
N LYS A 474 -24.62 8.31 6.68
CA LYS A 474 -23.77 9.07 5.77
C LYS A 474 -24.02 8.61 4.34
N ALA A 475 -24.14 9.54 3.42
CA ALA A 475 -24.16 9.29 1.99
C ALA A 475 -23.03 10.07 1.34
N LEU A 476 -22.23 9.42 0.51
CA LEU A 476 -21.12 10.03 -0.21
C LEU A 476 -21.17 9.61 -1.67
N TYR A 477 -21.19 10.59 -2.57
CA TYR A 477 -20.87 10.44 -3.98
C TYR A 477 -19.51 11.07 -4.26
N GLY A 478 -18.65 10.39 -5.01
CA GLY A 478 -17.37 10.93 -5.42
C GLY A 478 -16.91 10.40 -6.76
N GLN A 479 -16.20 11.24 -7.49
CA GLN A 479 -15.44 10.86 -8.66
C GLN A 479 -13.96 10.94 -8.36
N ALA A 480 -13.21 9.95 -8.86
CA ALA A 480 -11.77 9.90 -8.79
C ALA A 480 -11.19 9.49 -10.15
N PHE A 481 -9.91 9.67 -10.32
CA PHE A 481 -9.20 9.23 -11.50
C PHE A 481 -7.86 8.58 -11.12
N ARG A 482 -7.40 7.69 -11.98
CA ARG A 482 -6.04 7.15 -11.94
C ARG A 482 -5.31 7.59 -13.21
N ALA A 483 -4.20 8.28 -13.03
CA ALA A 483 -3.32 8.60 -14.15
C ALA A 483 -2.58 7.33 -14.63
N PRO A 484 -2.40 7.11 -15.93
CA PRO A 484 -1.52 6.06 -16.42
C PRO A 484 -0.10 6.22 -15.86
N SER A 485 0.52 5.11 -15.46
CA SER A 485 1.90 5.16 -14.97
C SER A 485 2.90 5.23 -16.13
N PRO A 486 4.12 5.76 -15.93
CA PRO A 486 5.17 5.69 -16.93
C PRO A 486 5.50 4.26 -17.38
N GLU A 487 5.36 3.27 -16.51
CA GLU A 487 5.48 1.85 -16.89
C GLU A 487 4.46 1.47 -17.96
N GLU A 488 3.21 1.91 -17.83
CA GLU A 488 2.14 1.61 -18.79
C GLU A 488 2.31 2.37 -20.11
N SER A 489 2.84 3.59 -20.04
CA SER A 489 2.94 4.50 -21.19
C SER A 489 4.22 4.32 -21.99
N LEU A 490 5.34 3.99 -21.33
CA LEU A 490 6.67 4.08 -21.93
C LEU A 490 7.41 2.73 -21.99
N SER A 491 7.11 1.80 -21.05
CA SER A 491 7.95 0.63 -20.86
C SER A 491 7.79 -0.36 -22.01
N THR A 492 8.91 -0.75 -22.63
CA THR A 492 8.99 -1.86 -23.57
C THR A 492 9.70 -3.02 -22.91
N ILE A 493 8.99 -4.14 -22.73
CA ILE A 493 9.47 -5.33 -22.05
C ILE A 493 9.35 -6.51 -23.02
N GLY A 494 10.42 -7.23 -23.24
CA GLY A 494 10.45 -8.40 -24.08
C GLY A 494 11.84 -8.95 -24.24
N HIS A 495 11.98 -9.94 -25.11
CA HIS A 495 13.25 -10.61 -25.36
C HIS A 495 13.36 -11.02 -26.83
N PHE A 496 14.55 -10.79 -27.42
CA PHE A 496 14.90 -11.28 -28.74
C PHE A 496 15.70 -12.60 -28.61
N ASP A 497 15.38 -13.57 -29.42
CA ASP A 497 16.09 -14.85 -29.44
C ASP A 497 17.27 -14.90 -30.44
N GLY A 498 17.57 -13.76 -31.06
CA GLY A 498 18.65 -13.60 -32.03
C GLY A 498 18.27 -13.94 -33.47
N ARG A 499 17.04 -14.42 -33.73
CA ARG A 499 16.59 -14.67 -35.10
C ARG A 499 16.37 -13.37 -35.86
N GLN A 500 16.70 -13.39 -37.15
CA GLN A 500 16.42 -12.30 -38.06
C GLN A 500 15.51 -12.77 -39.19
N ASP A 501 14.73 -11.88 -39.78
CA ASP A 501 13.98 -12.11 -40.99
C ASP A 501 14.86 -11.93 -42.27
N ALA A 502 14.24 -12.02 -43.43
CA ALA A 502 14.95 -11.90 -44.71
C ALA A 502 15.55 -10.49 -44.95
N ASP A 503 15.05 -9.48 -44.28
CA ASP A 503 15.54 -8.10 -44.33
C ASP A 503 16.58 -7.77 -43.25
N GLY A 504 17.01 -8.75 -42.43
CA GLY A 504 17.98 -8.62 -41.37
C GLY A 504 17.41 -8.01 -40.09
N ARG A 505 16.07 -7.88 -39.94
CA ARG A 505 15.43 -7.35 -38.75
C ARG A 505 15.33 -8.42 -37.67
N TYR A 506 15.70 -8.07 -36.43
CA TYR A 506 15.56 -8.97 -35.27
C TYR A 506 14.07 -9.24 -34.99
N ILE A 507 13.72 -10.52 -34.89
CA ILE A 507 12.36 -10.96 -34.59
C ILE A 507 12.15 -11.00 -33.09
N GLY A 508 11.18 -10.22 -32.61
CA GLY A 508 10.74 -10.22 -31.21
C GLY A 508 9.38 -10.85 -31.04
N THR A 509 9.28 -11.79 -30.09
CA THR A 509 8.02 -12.44 -29.71
C THR A 509 7.72 -12.15 -28.23
N ASN A 510 6.44 -12.13 -27.85
CA ASN A 510 5.99 -11.87 -26.47
C ASN A 510 6.43 -10.50 -25.92
N PHE A 511 6.55 -9.50 -26.79
CA PHE A 511 6.82 -8.15 -26.37
C PHE A 511 5.58 -7.48 -25.79
N ARG A 512 5.82 -6.62 -24.80
CA ARG A 512 4.86 -5.60 -24.35
C ARG A 512 5.46 -4.25 -24.67
N VAL A 513 4.69 -3.40 -25.35
CA VAL A 513 5.10 -2.04 -25.71
C VAL A 513 4.23 -1.03 -24.98
N GLY A 514 4.83 0.07 -24.55
CA GLY A 514 4.11 1.17 -23.92
C GLY A 514 3.14 1.85 -24.87
N ASN A 515 2.18 2.60 -24.32
CA ASN A 515 1.24 3.41 -25.09
C ASN A 515 1.19 4.83 -24.50
N GLU A 516 1.75 5.79 -25.20
CA GLU A 516 1.79 7.19 -24.78
C GLU A 516 0.44 7.91 -24.91
N HIS A 517 -0.53 7.29 -25.58
CA HIS A 517 -1.88 7.85 -25.81
C HIS A 517 -2.92 7.36 -24.80
N LEU A 518 -2.48 6.84 -23.66
CA LEU A 518 -3.39 6.41 -22.61
C LEU A 518 -4.11 7.60 -21.96
N GLU A 519 -5.39 7.41 -21.70
CA GLU A 519 -6.23 8.33 -20.95
C GLU A 519 -6.34 7.92 -19.47
N PRO A 520 -6.66 8.83 -18.56
CA PRO A 520 -6.92 8.49 -17.17
C PRO A 520 -8.14 7.57 -17.01
N GLU A 521 -8.02 6.55 -16.17
CA GLU A 521 -9.18 5.79 -15.71
C GLU A 521 -10.08 6.69 -14.86
N THR A 522 -11.38 6.64 -15.08
CA THR A 522 -12.34 7.41 -14.27
C THR A 522 -13.17 6.47 -13.41
N VAL A 523 -13.29 6.81 -12.15
CA VAL A 523 -14.05 6.05 -11.15
C VAL A 523 -15.16 6.91 -10.57
N ARG A 524 -16.38 6.39 -10.56
CA ARG A 524 -17.54 6.99 -9.88
C ARG A 524 -18.04 6.02 -8.83
N SER A 525 -18.28 6.52 -7.62
CA SER A 525 -18.71 5.70 -6.49
C SER A 525 -19.78 6.41 -5.68
N LEU A 526 -20.77 5.62 -5.26
CA LEU A 526 -21.74 5.98 -4.24
C LEU A 526 -21.57 5.06 -3.06
N SER A 527 -21.50 5.59 -1.84
CA SER A 527 -21.49 4.83 -0.61
C SER A 527 -22.53 5.36 0.38
N LEU A 528 -23.14 4.43 1.12
CA LEU A 528 -24.08 4.68 2.19
C LEU A 528 -23.56 4.00 3.44
N THR A 529 -23.30 4.76 4.50
CA THR A 529 -22.80 4.23 5.77
C THR A 529 -23.84 4.47 6.86
N TRP A 530 -24.05 3.45 7.69
CA TRP A 530 -24.82 3.53 8.92
C TRP A 530 -23.95 3.10 10.09
N ASP A 531 -23.64 4.03 10.98
CA ASP A 531 -23.00 3.76 12.26
C ASP A 531 -24.07 3.67 13.33
N TRP A 532 -24.11 2.54 14.04
CA TRP A 532 -25.10 2.23 15.08
C TRP A 532 -24.41 1.87 16.40
N ARG A 533 -24.83 2.54 17.47
CA ARG A 533 -24.30 2.38 18.83
C ARG A 533 -25.41 2.02 19.78
N PRO A 534 -25.81 0.74 19.86
CA PRO A 534 -26.88 0.32 20.78
C PRO A 534 -26.50 0.50 22.26
N ALA A 535 -25.20 0.56 22.57
CA ALA A 535 -24.68 0.76 23.92
C ALA A 535 -23.32 1.50 23.85
N GLN A 536 -22.91 2.11 24.98
CA GLN A 536 -21.65 2.87 25.07
C GLN A 536 -20.41 2.07 24.68
N HIS A 537 -20.47 0.74 24.80
CA HIS A 537 -19.34 -0.14 24.56
C HIS A 537 -19.45 -0.97 23.27
N LEU A 538 -20.51 -0.76 22.48
CA LEU A 538 -20.80 -1.54 21.28
C LEU A 538 -21.08 -0.62 20.11
N ASN A 539 -20.30 -0.79 19.05
CA ASN A 539 -20.44 -0.04 17.80
C ASN A 539 -20.52 -0.99 16.62
N PHE A 540 -21.48 -0.73 15.74
CA PHE A 540 -21.61 -1.34 14.43
C PHE A 540 -21.42 -0.27 13.36
N SER A 541 -20.75 -0.63 12.27
CA SER A 541 -20.66 0.21 11.08
C SER A 541 -21.00 -0.65 9.86
N THR A 542 -22.00 -0.23 9.12
CA THR A 542 -22.45 -0.89 7.90
C THR A 542 -22.20 0.05 6.73
N ASN A 543 -21.49 -0.39 5.70
CA ASN A 543 -21.20 0.38 4.51
C ASN A 543 -21.66 -0.37 3.26
N LEU A 544 -22.60 0.22 2.53
CA LEU A 544 -23.03 -0.21 1.20
C LEU A 544 -22.35 0.65 0.16
N TYR A 545 -21.80 0.05 -0.89
CA TYR A 545 -21.16 0.81 -1.95
C TYR A 545 -21.46 0.24 -3.33
N HIS A 546 -21.48 1.14 -4.30
CA HIS A 546 -21.55 0.85 -5.73
C HIS A 546 -20.55 1.73 -6.46
N SER A 547 -19.71 1.12 -7.29
CA SER A 547 -18.66 1.84 -8.01
C SER A 547 -18.52 1.33 -9.44
N ARG A 548 -18.14 2.24 -10.34
CA ARG A 548 -17.85 1.94 -11.74
C ARG A 548 -16.54 2.58 -12.16
N ILE A 549 -15.66 1.79 -12.77
CA ILE A 549 -14.46 2.27 -13.47
C ILE A 549 -14.78 2.29 -14.96
N SER A 550 -14.50 3.40 -15.61
CA SER A 550 -14.54 3.58 -17.06
C SER A 550 -13.15 3.87 -17.60
N HIS A 551 -12.89 3.60 -18.88
CA HIS A 551 -11.57 3.75 -19.50
C HIS A 551 -10.48 2.94 -18.77
N LEU A 552 -10.86 1.75 -18.27
CA LEU A 552 -9.92 0.88 -17.55
C LEU A 552 -8.78 0.50 -18.49
N VAL A 553 -7.55 0.71 -18.03
CA VAL A 553 -6.33 0.36 -18.76
C VAL A 553 -6.12 -1.16 -18.69
N VAL A 554 -6.15 -1.80 -19.83
CA VAL A 554 -6.04 -3.26 -19.98
C VAL A 554 -4.98 -3.62 -21.00
N ASN A 555 -4.48 -4.87 -20.95
CA ASN A 555 -3.62 -5.40 -22.01
C ASN A 555 -4.45 -5.68 -23.25
N MET A 556 -3.97 -5.26 -24.40
CA MET A 556 -4.57 -5.45 -25.71
C MET A 556 -3.53 -5.97 -26.69
N PRO A 557 -3.90 -6.90 -27.58
CA PRO A 557 -3.06 -7.21 -28.72
C PRO A 557 -2.98 -5.99 -29.64
N THR A 558 -1.81 -5.74 -30.22
CA THR A 558 -1.63 -4.72 -31.24
C THR A 558 -1.12 -5.34 -32.55
N ALA A 559 -1.11 -4.56 -33.61
CA ALA A 559 -0.50 -4.95 -34.87
C ALA A 559 1.01 -5.16 -34.70
N ASP A 560 1.64 -5.83 -35.64
CA ASP A 560 3.09 -5.96 -35.65
C ASP A 560 3.75 -4.60 -35.66
N VAL A 561 4.81 -4.45 -34.86
CA VAL A 561 5.65 -3.24 -34.86
C VAL A 561 6.89 -3.54 -35.69
N ILE A 562 7.02 -2.84 -36.83
CA ILE A 562 8.10 -3.06 -37.76
C ILE A 562 8.92 -1.78 -37.89
N THR A 563 10.21 -1.90 -37.64
CA THR A 563 11.21 -0.85 -37.87
C THR A 563 12.31 -1.39 -38.79
N PRO A 564 13.25 -0.56 -39.27
CA PRO A 564 14.37 -1.07 -40.05
C PRO A 564 15.24 -2.13 -39.33
N GLN A 565 15.19 -2.19 -38.01
CA GLN A 565 16.06 -3.05 -37.22
C GLN A 565 15.31 -4.20 -36.52
N MET A 566 13.98 -4.07 -36.35
CA MET A 566 13.20 -5.08 -35.60
C MET A 566 11.82 -5.30 -36.21
N TRP A 567 11.33 -6.52 -35.98
CA TRP A 567 9.95 -6.93 -36.21
C TRP A 567 9.36 -7.56 -34.95
N LEU A 568 8.55 -6.83 -34.22
CA LEU A 568 7.82 -7.35 -33.05
C LEU A 568 6.49 -7.94 -33.53
N GLN A 569 6.35 -9.25 -33.35
CA GLN A 569 5.18 -10.00 -33.83
C GLN A 569 4.05 -9.93 -32.79
N LYS A 570 2.95 -9.26 -33.15
CA LYS A 570 1.72 -9.11 -32.34
C LYS A 570 2.04 -8.81 -30.87
N PRO A 571 2.77 -7.74 -30.57
CA PRO A 571 3.05 -7.39 -29.21
C PRO A 571 1.76 -7.02 -28.47
N GLU A 572 1.77 -7.14 -27.14
CA GLU A 572 0.73 -6.56 -26.29
C GLU A 572 1.04 -5.09 -26.04
N THR A 573 0.00 -4.27 -25.97
CA THR A 573 0.08 -2.89 -25.48
C THR A 573 -0.97 -2.64 -24.40
N LYS A 574 -0.94 -1.46 -23.79
CA LYS A 574 -2.00 -1.00 -22.90
C LYS A 574 -3.03 -0.18 -23.69
N GLY A 575 -4.31 -0.26 -23.33
CA GLY A 575 -5.38 0.55 -23.91
C GLY A 575 -6.53 0.77 -22.95
N ASN A 576 -7.27 1.86 -23.14
CA ASN A 576 -8.42 2.27 -22.31
C ASN A 576 -9.72 1.57 -22.76
N ALA A 577 -9.67 0.28 -23.06
CA ALA A 577 -10.77 -0.48 -23.64
C ALA A 577 -11.67 -1.18 -22.60
N GLY A 578 -11.26 -1.20 -21.35
CA GLY A 578 -11.94 -1.93 -20.29
C GLY A 578 -12.93 -1.10 -19.48
N TYR A 579 -13.76 -1.80 -18.73
CA TYR A 579 -14.55 -1.25 -17.64
C TYR A 579 -14.69 -2.26 -16.51
N GLN A 580 -14.98 -1.76 -15.33
CA GLN A 580 -15.24 -2.59 -14.15
C GLN A 580 -16.40 -1.96 -13.37
N PHE A 581 -17.26 -2.79 -12.81
CA PHE A 581 -18.20 -2.36 -11.79
C PHE A 581 -18.17 -3.31 -10.60
N GLN A 582 -18.38 -2.76 -9.43
CA GLN A 582 -18.49 -3.51 -8.18
C GLN A 582 -19.52 -2.89 -7.25
N ARG A 583 -20.14 -3.75 -6.46
CA ARG A 583 -21.00 -3.41 -5.35
C ARG A 583 -20.69 -4.30 -4.16
N GLY A 584 -20.81 -3.79 -2.98
CA GLY A 584 -20.54 -4.58 -1.80
C GLY A 584 -21.21 -4.05 -0.55
N LEU A 585 -21.17 -4.89 0.45
CA LEU A 585 -21.65 -4.64 1.80
C LEU A 585 -20.51 -5.02 2.75
N ASP A 586 -20.05 -4.06 3.53
CA ASP A 586 -19.13 -4.26 4.64
C ASP A 586 -19.87 -3.99 5.95
N ILE A 587 -19.86 -4.97 6.86
CA ILE A 587 -20.35 -4.80 8.23
C ILE A 587 -19.16 -4.98 9.16
N SER A 588 -18.92 -4.02 10.04
CA SER A 588 -17.92 -4.12 11.08
C SER A 588 -18.54 -3.88 12.46
N ALA A 589 -17.99 -4.54 13.46
CA ALA A 589 -18.41 -4.39 14.84
C ALA A 589 -17.20 -4.27 15.76
N GLN A 590 -17.37 -3.51 16.82
CA GLN A 590 -16.41 -3.44 17.92
C GLN A 590 -17.19 -3.44 19.23
N TRP A 591 -16.77 -4.31 20.14
CA TRP A 591 -17.37 -4.45 21.46
C TRP A 591 -16.29 -4.48 22.54
N ARG A 592 -16.32 -3.49 23.45
CA ARG A 592 -15.50 -3.48 24.65
C ARG A 592 -16.33 -3.96 25.83
N PHE A 593 -15.75 -4.81 26.65
CA PHE A 593 -16.45 -5.38 27.78
C PHE A 593 -15.51 -5.62 28.96
N ARG A 594 -16.10 -5.64 30.15
CA ARG A 594 -15.44 -6.10 31.37
C ARG A 594 -16.14 -7.34 31.87
N TRP A 595 -15.38 -8.34 32.27
CA TRP A 595 -15.89 -9.58 32.84
C TRP A 595 -15.30 -9.76 34.23
N GLY A 596 -16.15 -9.56 35.27
CA GLY A 596 -15.71 -9.47 36.64
C GLY A 596 -14.77 -8.31 36.88
N ARG A 597 -13.90 -8.44 37.91
CA ARG A 597 -12.97 -7.38 38.31
C ARG A 597 -11.62 -7.43 37.58
N ASN A 598 -11.29 -8.53 36.95
CA ASN A 598 -9.94 -8.82 36.50
C ASN A 598 -9.79 -8.92 34.97
N TRP A 599 -10.88 -9.02 34.22
CA TRP A 599 -10.85 -9.20 32.79
C TRP A 599 -11.42 -8.00 32.04
N THR A 600 -10.68 -7.53 31.08
CA THR A 600 -11.17 -6.58 30.07
C THR A 600 -11.03 -7.21 28.69
N GLY A 601 -11.94 -6.87 27.79
CA GLY A 601 -11.95 -7.41 26.43
C GLY A 601 -12.25 -6.34 25.39
N ASP A 602 -11.57 -6.41 24.24
CA ASP A 602 -11.89 -5.68 23.00
C ASP A 602 -12.11 -6.73 21.92
N LEU A 603 -13.37 -6.93 21.51
CA LEU A 603 -13.77 -7.80 20.42
C LEU A 603 -14.02 -6.92 19.19
N TRP A 604 -13.43 -7.28 18.06
CA TRP A 604 -13.69 -6.62 16.78
C TRP A 604 -13.88 -7.64 15.68
N GLY A 605 -14.56 -7.24 14.63
CA GLY A 605 -14.70 -8.08 13.48
C GLY A 605 -15.36 -7.39 12.31
N SER A 606 -15.29 -8.02 11.16
CA SER A 606 -15.96 -7.57 9.95
C SER A 606 -16.41 -8.73 9.09
N ALA A 607 -17.53 -8.55 8.41
CA ALA A 607 -18.02 -9.42 7.37
C ALA A 607 -18.22 -8.59 6.09
N SER A 608 -17.73 -9.11 4.97
CA SER A 608 -17.78 -8.41 3.68
C SER A 608 -18.36 -9.29 2.59
N TRP A 609 -19.23 -8.71 1.76
CA TRP A 609 -19.76 -9.31 0.54
C TRP A 609 -19.46 -8.39 -0.62
N ILE A 610 -18.77 -8.92 -1.63
CA ILE A 610 -18.34 -8.16 -2.82
C ILE A 610 -18.81 -8.91 -4.05
N HIS A 611 -19.53 -8.20 -4.91
CA HIS A 611 -19.88 -8.68 -6.24
C HIS A 611 -19.45 -7.65 -7.26
N GLY A 612 -18.76 -8.09 -8.31
CA GLY A 612 -18.33 -7.21 -9.37
C GLY A 612 -17.90 -7.96 -10.61
N ARG A 613 -17.87 -7.24 -11.72
CA ARG A 613 -17.45 -7.74 -13.02
C ARG A 613 -16.49 -6.77 -13.70
N ILE A 614 -15.63 -7.33 -14.50
CA ILE A 614 -14.66 -6.61 -15.32
C ILE A 614 -14.78 -7.06 -16.77
N ASN A 615 -14.70 -6.12 -17.68
CA ASN A 615 -14.50 -6.35 -19.10
C ASN A 615 -13.13 -5.80 -19.50
N THR A 616 -12.34 -6.60 -20.18
CA THR A 616 -10.97 -6.25 -20.60
C THR A 616 -10.89 -5.90 -22.09
N GLY A 617 -11.96 -5.32 -22.64
CA GLY A 617 -12.00 -4.85 -24.02
C GLY A 617 -12.40 -5.91 -25.07
N ASN A 618 -12.69 -7.14 -24.66
CA ASN A 618 -13.07 -8.25 -25.55
C ASN A 618 -14.58 -8.52 -25.58
N GLY A 619 -15.40 -7.64 -25.01
CA GLY A 619 -16.86 -7.79 -24.96
C GLY A 619 -17.36 -8.80 -23.91
N ILE A 620 -16.48 -9.52 -23.23
CA ILE A 620 -16.86 -10.55 -22.26
C ILE A 620 -16.69 -10.01 -20.83
N GLU A 621 -17.73 -10.12 -20.03
CA GLU A 621 -17.70 -9.77 -18.63
C GLU A 621 -17.26 -10.94 -17.75
N TRP A 622 -16.34 -10.67 -16.85
CA TRP A 622 -15.80 -11.65 -15.90
C TRP A 622 -16.01 -11.20 -14.46
N GLN A 623 -15.97 -12.15 -13.54
CA GLN A 623 -15.78 -11.83 -12.11
C GLN A 623 -14.42 -11.13 -11.95
N ILE A 624 -14.36 -10.09 -11.11
CA ILE A 624 -13.12 -9.39 -10.83
C ILE A 624 -12.09 -10.38 -10.26
N PRO A 625 -10.89 -10.50 -10.84
CA PRO A 625 -9.87 -11.41 -10.33
C PRO A 625 -9.34 -10.98 -8.98
N TYR A 626 -8.85 -11.93 -8.18
CA TYR A 626 -8.23 -11.75 -6.87
C TYR A 626 -9.17 -11.21 -5.78
N VAL A 627 -10.46 -11.17 -6.03
CA VAL A 627 -11.48 -10.72 -5.07
C VAL A 627 -12.23 -11.92 -4.51
N ALA A 628 -12.09 -12.15 -3.22
CA ALA A 628 -12.98 -13.08 -2.52
C ALA A 628 -14.35 -12.43 -2.36
N SER A 629 -15.39 -13.13 -2.84
CA SER A 629 -16.77 -12.60 -2.78
C SER A 629 -17.32 -12.51 -1.36
N ARG A 630 -16.76 -13.26 -0.42
CA ARG A 630 -17.15 -13.28 0.99
C ARG A 630 -15.90 -13.33 1.86
N GLN A 631 -15.89 -12.52 2.91
CA GLN A 631 -14.80 -12.50 3.89
C GLN A 631 -15.37 -12.37 5.29
N LEU A 632 -14.71 -12.99 6.25
CA LEU A 632 -14.98 -12.85 7.69
C LEU A 632 -13.65 -12.67 8.41
N LYS A 633 -13.58 -11.64 9.24
CA LYS A 633 -12.41 -11.32 10.05
C LYS A 633 -12.87 -11.07 11.47
N LEU A 634 -12.30 -11.78 12.42
CA LEU A 634 -12.66 -11.70 13.82
C LEU A 634 -11.38 -11.64 14.65
N GLY A 635 -11.35 -10.82 15.65
CA GLY A 635 -10.27 -10.76 16.61
C GLY A 635 -10.78 -10.33 17.99
N THR A 636 -10.10 -10.75 19.01
CA THR A 636 -10.38 -10.28 20.37
C THR A 636 -9.08 -10.14 21.14
N THR A 637 -8.94 -9.07 21.91
CA THR A 637 -7.88 -8.95 22.91
C THR A 637 -8.51 -9.09 24.29
N LEU A 638 -8.17 -10.15 24.99
CA LEU A 638 -8.57 -10.38 26.37
C LEU A 638 -7.38 -10.04 27.26
N ARG A 639 -7.57 -9.21 28.30
CA ARG A 639 -6.56 -8.85 29.28
C ARG A 639 -6.96 -9.29 30.67
N TRP A 640 -6.00 -9.84 31.38
CA TRP A 640 -6.14 -10.23 32.77
C TRP A 640 -5.27 -9.33 33.68
N ARG A 641 -5.93 -8.54 34.53
CA ARG A 641 -5.29 -7.58 35.47
C ARG A 641 -4.29 -6.66 34.82
N ASP A 642 -4.47 -6.35 33.54
CA ASP A 642 -3.52 -5.59 32.71
C ASP A 642 -2.08 -6.14 32.64
N GLN A 643 -1.88 -7.34 33.22
CA GLN A 643 -0.58 -8.04 33.23
C GLN A 643 -0.40 -8.94 32.00
N TRP A 644 -1.47 -9.61 31.60
CA TRP A 644 -1.44 -10.57 30.50
C TRP A 644 -2.47 -10.24 29.48
N SER A 645 -2.13 -10.48 28.24
CA SER A 645 -3.10 -10.42 27.14
C SER A 645 -3.01 -11.64 26.25
N ILE A 646 -4.17 -12.01 25.69
CA ILE A 646 -4.30 -13.01 24.64
C ILE A 646 -5.11 -12.40 23.51
N THR A 647 -4.59 -12.48 22.27
CA THR A 647 -5.22 -11.91 21.08
C THR A 647 -5.27 -12.95 19.97
N PRO A 648 -6.31 -13.81 19.91
CA PRO A 648 -6.60 -14.62 18.73
C PRO A 648 -7.20 -13.77 17.62
N LYS A 649 -6.78 -14.03 16.37
CA LYS A 649 -7.31 -13.41 15.15
C LYS A 649 -7.61 -14.47 14.11
N LEU A 650 -8.86 -14.52 13.64
CA LEU A 650 -9.33 -15.40 12.58
C LEU A 650 -9.62 -14.60 11.32
N ARG A 651 -9.07 -15.02 10.20
CA ARG A 651 -9.35 -14.50 8.87
C ARG A 651 -9.84 -15.63 7.98
N TRP A 652 -11.00 -15.46 7.41
CA TRP A 652 -11.56 -16.38 6.43
C TRP A 652 -11.94 -15.65 5.15
N SER A 653 -11.66 -16.26 4.01
CA SER A 653 -12.08 -15.78 2.70
C SER A 653 -12.62 -16.93 1.86
N SER A 654 -13.65 -16.66 1.04
CA SER A 654 -14.11 -17.58 0.01
C SER A 654 -13.07 -17.76 -1.08
N SER A 655 -13.31 -18.67 -2.03
CA SER A 655 -12.50 -18.81 -3.25
C SER A 655 -12.43 -17.50 -4.03
N THR A 656 -11.32 -17.32 -4.74
CA THR A 656 -11.08 -16.20 -5.65
C THR A 656 -10.81 -16.72 -7.05
N THR A 657 -11.21 -15.97 -8.09
CA THR A 657 -10.75 -16.23 -9.44
C THR A 657 -9.36 -15.61 -9.63
N ASN A 658 -8.48 -16.32 -10.34
CA ASN A 658 -7.23 -15.69 -10.79
C ASN A 658 -7.44 -15.09 -12.20
N GLY A 659 -6.57 -14.18 -12.61
CA GLY A 659 -6.68 -13.49 -13.91
C GLY A 659 -6.39 -14.39 -15.13
N ARG A 660 -6.14 -15.69 -14.94
CA ARG A 660 -5.79 -16.63 -16.01
C ARG A 660 -7.02 -17.27 -16.61
N THR A 661 -7.03 -17.43 -17.92
CA THR A 661 -8.12 -18.03 -18.69
C THR A 661 -7.88 -19.49 -19.06
N LYS A 662 -6.67 -20.02 -18.84
CA LYS A 662 -6.33 -21.42 -19.10
C LYS A 662 -5.52 -21.98 -17.94
N ALA A 663 -5.72 -23.26 -17.64
CA ALA A 663 -4.74 -23.98 -16.84
C ALA A 663 -3.36 -23.80 -17.47
N PRO A 664 -2.30 -23.56 -16.68
CA PRO A 664 -0.97 -23.52 -17.23
C PRO A 664 -0.74 -24.85 -17.94
N ALA A 665 -0.14 -24.80 -19.13
CA ALA A 665 0.23 -26.00 -19.89
C ALA A 665 1.27 -26.85 -19.15
N ASN A 666 1.84 -26.34 -18.05
CA ASN A 666 2.77 -27.03 -17.22
C ASN A 666 2.01 -27.77 -16.09
N PRO A 667 2.04 -29.10 -16.07
CA PRO A 667 1.41 -29.93 -15.04
C PRO A 667 1.98 -29.70 -13.62
N LEU A 668 3.12 -29.01 -13.51
CA LEU A 668 3.77 -28.69 -12.23
C LEU A 668 3.28 -27.38 -11.59
N LEU A 669 2.42 -26.62 -12.27
CA LEU A 669 1.75 -25.49 -11.61
C LEU A 669 0.52 -26.02 -10.87
N PRO A 670 0.26 -25.54 -9.62
CA PRO A 670 -0.83 -26.06 -8.83
C PRO A 670 -2.11 -26.06 -9.67
N ALA A 671 -2.86 -27.15 -9.59
CA ALA A 671 -4.13 -27.31 -10.25
C ALA A 671 -5.11 -26.25 -9.74
N ALA A 672 -4.97 -25.02 -10.26
CA ALA A 672 -6.00 -24.05 -10.15
C ALA A 672 -7.26 -24.71 -10.76
N HIS A 673 -8.31 -24.89 -9.95
CA HIS A 673 -9.56 -25.43 -10.44
C HIS A 673 -10.07 -24.55 -11.57
N CYS A 674 -9.81 -24.99 -12.80
CA CYS A 674 -10.24 -24.29 -14.00
C CYS A 674 -11.53 -24.96 -14.47
N SER A 675 -12.63 -24.21 -14.49
CA SER A 675 -13.89 -24.67 -15.08
C SER A 675 -13.90 -24.30 -16.56
N SER A 676 -14.21 -25.24 -17.42
CA SER A 676 -14.46 -25.00 -18.84
C SER A 676 -15.93 -25.26 -19.14
N THR A 677 -16.64 -24.23 -19.61
CA THR A 677 -17.91 -24.41 -20.31
C THR A 677 -17.70 -24.01 -21.77
N PRO A 678 -18.37 -24.69 -22.74
CA PRO A 678 -18.18 -24.38 -24.15
C PRO A 678 -18.49 -22.93 -24.53
N SER A 679 -19.30 -22.23 -23.72
CA SER A 679 -19.73 -20.85 -23.93
C SER A 679 -18.96 -19.82 -23.12
N ALA A 680 -18.06 -20.24 -22.26
CA ALA A 680 -17.24 -19.32 -21.43
C ALA A 680 -15.80 -19.82 -21.38
N PRO A 681 -14.80 -18.94 -21.59
CA PRO A 681 -13.41 -19.31 -21.46
C PRO A 681 -13.11 -19.78 -20.03
N THR A 682 -12.27 -20.79 -19.94
CA THR A 682 -11.84 -21.41 -18.70
C THR A 682 -11.22 -20.39 -17.74
N ARG A 683 -11.80 -20.22 -16.56
CA ARG A 683 -11.21 -19.43 -15.48
C ARG A 683 -10.76 -20.32 -14.35
N CYS A 684 -9.59 -20.01 -13.85
CA CYS A 684 -9.02 -20.72 -12.72
C CYS A 684 -9.38 -20.04 -11.41
N SER A 685 -9.67 -20.81 -10.38
CA SER A 685 -9.99 -20.32 -9.05
C SER A 685 -9.02 -20.85 -8.02
N THR A 686 -8.74 -20.05 -7.01
CA THR A 686 -7.98 -20.44 -5.83
C THR A 686 -8.97 -20.72 -4.69
N PRO A 687 -8.85 -21.86 -4.02
CA PRO A 687 -9.73 -22.18 -2.88
C PRO A 687 -9.68 -21.14 -1.77
N GLY A 688 -10.78 -20.97 -1.08
CA GLY A 688 -10.82 -20.15 0.13
C GLY A 688 -10.03 -20.77 1.29
N ALA A 689 -9.63 -19.94 2.23
CA ALA A 689 -8.88 -20.38 3.40
C ALA A 689 -9.35 -19.67 4.68
N ALA A 690 -9.15 -20.37 5.81
CA ALA A 690 -9.27 -19.80 7.14
C ALA A 690 -7.90 -19.88 7.82
N VAL A 691 -7.43 -18.78 8.37
CA VAL A 691 -6.13 -18.64 9.04
C VAL A 691 -6.37 -18.09 10.45
N LEU A 692 -5.79 -18.74 11.45
CA LEU A 692 -5.84 -18.32 12.85
C LEU A 692 -4.46 -17.92 13.32
N ASP A 693 -4.35 -16.70 13.85
CA ASP A 693 -3.16 -16.21 14.53
C ASP A 693 -3.42 -16.08 16.03
N LEU A 694 -2.37 -16.18 16.84
CA LEU A 694 -2.44 -16.05 18.28
C LEU A 694 -1.27 -15.19 18.79
N HIS A 695 -1.60 -14.16 19.56
CA HIS A 695 -0.60 -13.30 20.18
C HIS A 695 -0.79 -13.30 21.69
N LEU A 696 0.31 -13.50 22.43
CA LEU A 696 0.33 -13.49 23.88
C LEU A 696 1.25 -12.36 24.36
N GLY A 697 0.78 -11.55 25.30
CA GLY A 697 1.53 -10.44 25.86
C GLY A 697 1.68 -10.52 27.37
N TRP A 698 2.88 -10.24 27.89
CA TRP A 698 3.14 -10.01 29.30
C TRP A 698 3.62 -8.58 29.50
N HIS A 699 2.78 -7.73 30.14
CA HIS A 699 2.88 -6.28 30.11
C HIS A 699 3.55 -5.63 31.32
N GLN A 700 3.74 -6.34 32.43
CA GLN A 700 4.26 -5.77 33.67
C GLN A 700 5.72 -6.15 33.97
N LEU A 701 6.53 -6.25 32.94
CA LEU A 701 7.97 -6.41 33.11
C LEU A 701 8.62 -5.05 33.44
N LEU A 702 9.64 -5.05 34.33
CA LEU A 702 10.36 -3.84 34.71
C LEU A 702 9.44 -2.70 35.18
N ASP A 703 8.51 -3.01 36.08
CA ASP A 703 7.50 -2.06 36.59
C ASP A 703 6.63 -1.44 35.50
N GLY A 704 6.21 -2.28 34.51
CA GLY A 704 5.36 -1.86 33.39
C GLY A 704 6.09 -1.16 32.24
N LYS A 705 7.41 -0.98 32.33
CA LYS A 705 8.22 -0.33 31.29
C LYS A 705 8.57 -1.26 30.13
N ALA A 706 8.40 -2.58 30.27
CA ALA A 706 8.66 -3.54 29.23
C ALA A 706 7.49 -4.50 29.05
N THR A 707 7.32 -4.97 27.82
CA THR A 707 6.33 -5.98 27.42
C THR A 707 7.03 -7.08 26.64
N LEU A 708 6.78 -8.32 27.01
CA LEU A 708 7.19 -9.49 26.22
C LEU A 708 6.01 -9.97 25.39
N TRP A 709 6.25 -10.24 24.12
CA TRP A 709 5.26 -10.80 23.21
C TRP A 709 5.71 -12.15 22.65
N LEU A 710 4.75 -13.05 22.54
CA LEU A 710 4.85 -14.25 21.73
C LEU A 710 3.82 -14.19 20.62
N ASP A 711 4.26 -14.07 19.39
CA ASP A 711 3.42 -13.98 18.21
C ASP A 711 3.50 -15.31 17.43
N VAL A 712 2.38 -15.98 17.26
CA VAL A 712 2.26 -17.22 16.47
C VAL A 712 1.27 -16.97 15.36
N THR A 713 1.74 -16.89 14.13
CA THR A 713 0.88 -16.76 12.94
C THR A 713 0.55 -18.13 12.38
N ASN A 714 -0.67 -18.29 11.83
CA ASN A 714 -1.13 -19.54 11.25
C ASN A 714 -1.01 -20.72 12.22
N VAL A 715 -1.57 -20.60 13.41
CA VAL A 715 -1.46 -21.58 14.51
C VAL A 715 -1.88 -22.99 14.10
N LEU A 716 -2.81 -23.11 13.15
CA LEU A 716 -3.34 -24.39 12.66
C LEU A 716 -2.50 -24.99 11.52
N ASP A 717 -1.36 -24.38 11.20
CA ASP A 717 -0.47 -24.79 10.08
C ASP A 717 -1.24 -25.03 8.77
N LYS A 718 -2.20 -24.14 8.46
CA LYS A 718 -3.02 -24.26 7.28
C LYS A 718 -2.20 -23.95 6.03
N ARG A 719 -2.07 -24.92 5.14
CA ARG A 719 -1.53 -24.71 3.79
C ARG A 719 -2.61 -24.14 2.89
N TYR A 720 -2.30 -23.03 2.21
CA TYR A 720 -3.24 -22.39 1.28
C TYR A 720 -2.47 -21.65 0.18
N TYR A 721 -3.19 -21.35 -0.89
CA TYR A 721 -2.63 -20.64 -2.05
C TYR A 721 -3.18 -19.23 -2.12
N ALA A 722 -2.32 -18.28 -2.39
CA ALA A 722 -2.75 -16.94 -2.76
C ALA A 722 -3.11 -16.89 -4.25
N ALA A 723 -4.14 -16.13 -4.62
CA ALA A 723 -4.63 -16.04 -5.99
C ALA A 723 -3.75 -15.17 -6.92
N GLY A 724 -2.52 -14.89 -6.52
CA GLY A 724 -1.57 -14.09 -7.30
C GLY A 724 -1.22 -14.67 -8.65
N GLY A 725 -0.69 -13.85 -9.55
CA GLY A 725 -0.50 -14.13 -10.97
C GLY A 725 0.43 -15.29 -11.36
N GLY A 726 0.70 -16.24 -10.48
CA GLY A 726 1.51 -17.42 -10.74
C GLY A 726 1.12 -18.63 -9.93
N GLY A 727 0.08 -18.52 -9.06
CA GLY A 727 -0.21 -19.56 -8.06
C GLY A 727 0.77 -19.46 -6.91
N SER A 728 0.90 -18.26 -6.36
CA SER A 728 1.77 -18.00 -5.20
C SER A 728 1.25 -18.75 -3.99
N MET A 729 2.17 -19.29 -3.24
CA MET A 729 1.97 -20.10 -2.06
C MET A 729 2.24 -19.27 -0.80
N THR A 730 1.43 -19.43 0.20
CA THR A 730 1.61 -18.76 1.50
C THR A 730 1.54 -19.75 2.64
#